data_e6a0ee660d35a60f26b38e28197c84be
#
_entry.id   e6a0ee660d35a60f26b38e28197c84be
#
_cell.length_a   1.000
_cell.length_b   1.000
_cell.length_c   1.000
_cell.angle_alpha   90.00
_cell.angle_beta   90.00
_cell.angle_gamma   90.00
#
_symmetry.space_group_name_H-M   'P 1'
#
loop_
_entity.id
_entity.type
_entity.pdbx_description
1 polymer ?
#
loop_
_entity_poly.entity_id
_entity_poly.type
_entity_poly.pdbx_seq_one_letter_code
_entity_poly.pdbx_strand_id
1 'polypeptide(L)'
;MSTFFLGIVVFLIVLAIFDLVVGVSNDAVNFLNSAIGAKVAKFRTIVLIAAIGVFAGASMSNGMMDVARHGIMTPEYFSFYDVMCVFLAVMVTDVLLLDIFNTLGMPTSTTVSMVFELLGGAFAIALIKIIGGATSPDGVVLTMGDLLNTEKALSVILGIFLSVAIAFVFGTLVQWLARIIFSFTYRVNGTSTDVQGNHDGLVSSSLKIGIFAGIAVTSIIWFLLINGLKGSSIMTPELKELINDNTWTILGGGFVVFSVVMTVLSALKVPVLKFIVLLGTFALAMAFAGNDLVNFVGVPLTGLDAYNDFMANGDGNVHTFMMDSLMDTAKTPMRYLVLAGMIMVLALVFSKKAQNVVKTSVDLSRQDEGDEMFGSSAVARVLVRNTQKTAAAISGFIPKKIGRWVDSRFNTDSSVLADGAAFDLIRAAVNLVLAGLLVAMGTSMKLPLSTTYVTFMVAMGSSLADRAWSRESAVFRITGVLSVIGGWFITAGAAFIICYLVTNGMYFGSSVFMICAIIFAIFLLIRSNMKYTPTTQEPEEDVIFKKMLRSQDKAERWSLLKQHVDYCNKEQLRFAADCYQRITDAFLHEEYRPLRHATHQIETARKQMKRQRRRDIIGLRRIDNILAVEKNTWYFLANNAVEQMIFSLKRINDPCREHIGNNFSPVSGEFAYTFQKLQKQVIDIFHQCENCNSVACVAQTREKAEGLQRSLSDYRKQVIDSMQQHTVNIESTTVFLNIIQESQLLLSSLRHLLRGMEKFTA
;
A
#
# COMPACT_ATOMS: atom_id res chain seq x y z
N MET A 1 -17.49 -25.25 33.98
CA MET A 1 -16.72 -24.05 33.59
C MET A 1 -15.37 -24.38 32.93
N SER A 2 -14.57 -25.31 33.48
CA SER A 2 -13.26 -25.67 32.87
C SER A 2 -13.34 -26.12 31.41
N THR A 3 -14.35 -26.91 31.04
CA THR A 3 -14.56 -27.37 29.65
C THR A 3 -14.87 -26.22 28.66
N PHE A 4 -15.58 -25.20 29.14
CA PHE A 4 -15.87 -24.00 28.32
C PHE A 4 -14.60 -23.21 28.02
N PHE A 5 -13.75 -22.97 29.04
CA PHE A 5 -12.49 -22.25 28.81
C PHE A 5 -11.48 -23.07 28.00
N LEU A 6 -11.49 -24.41 28.12
CA LEU A 6 -10.76 -25.25 27.17
C LEU A 6 -11.18 -25.02 25.76
N GLY A 7 -12.49 -24.91 25.51
CA GLY A 7 -13.03 -24.56 24.19
C GLY A 7 -12.53 -23.21 23.71
N ILE A 8 -12.45 -22.19 24.54
CA ILE A 8 -11.88 -20.87 24.22
C ILE A 8 -10.40 -20.99 23.85
N VAL A 9 -9.59 -21.71 24.64
CA VAL A 9 -8.16 -21.90 24.36
C VAL A 9 -7.95 -22.62 23.03
N VAL A 10 -8.72 -23.67 22.75
CA VAL A 10 -8.68 -24.35 21.43
C VAL A 10 -9.03 -23.37 20.31
N PHE A 11 -10.03 -22.52 20.51
CA PHE A 11 -10.41 -21.51 19.53
C PHE A 11 -9.33 -20.43 19.35
N LEU A 12 -8.67 -19.98 20.43
CA LEU A 12 -7.52 -19.07 20.34
C LEU A 12 -6.39 -19.67 19.49
N ILE A 13 -6.10 -20.96 19.64
CA ILE A 13 -5.09 -21.65 18.82
C ILE A 13 -5.54 -21.73 17.35
N VAL A 14 -6.82 -21.98 17.08
CA VAL A 14 -7.36 -21.95 15.73
C VAL A 14 -7.24 -20.55 15.11
N LEU A 15 -7.59 -19.50 15.86
CA LEU A 15 -7.40 -18.12 15.42
C LEU A 15 -5.93 -17.79 15.17
N ALA A 16 -5.01 -18.26 16.02
CA ALA A 16 -3.57 -18.10 15.81
C ALA A 16 -3.11 -18.69 14.46
N ILE A 17 -3.63 -19.83 14.06
CA ILE A 17 -3.32 -20.42 12.74
C ILE A 17 -3.84 -19.54 11.62
N PHE A 18 -5.06 -19.02 11.73
CA PHE A 18 -5.61 -18.08 10.76
C PHE A 18 -4.79 -16.79 10.70
N ASP A 19 -4.43 -16.25 11.85
CA ASP A 19 -3.67 -15.02 11.96
C ASP A 19 -2.25 -15.16 11.38
N LEU A 20 -1.56 -16.28 11.63
CA LEU A 20 -0.31 -16.62 10.97
C LEU A 20 -0.44 -16.59 9.44
N VAL A 21 -1.53 -17.14 8.90
CA VAL A 21 -1.75 -17.18 7.43
C VAL A 21 -2.07 -15.78 6.89
N VAL A 22 -2.94 -15.04 7.55
CA VAL A 22 -3.39 -13.71 7.12
C VAL A 22 -2.29 -12.68 7.32
N GLY A 23 -1.65 -12.66 8.49
CA GLY A 23 -0.60 -11.73 8.85
C GLY A 23 0.67 -11.89 8.00
N VAL A 24 1.16 -13.12 7.83
CA VAL A 24 2.30 -13.37 6.92
C VAL A 24 1.97 -12.95 5.49
N SER A 25 0.73 -13.11 5.05
CA SER A 25 0.31 -12.66 3.71
C SER A 25 0.34 -11.14 3.57
N ASN A 26 0.06 -10.38 4.64
CA ASN A 26 0.21 -8.93 4.70
C ASN A 26 1.70 -8.52 4.75
N ASP A 27 2.47 -9.15 5.62
CA ASP A 27 3.82 -8.72 5.98
C ASP A 27 4.91 -9.25 5.04
N ALA A 28 4.58 -10.21 4.16
CA ALA A 28 5.50 -10.72 3.14
C ALA A 28 6.11 -9.59 2.27
N VAL A 29 5.38 -8.49 2.09
CA VAL A 29 5.85 -7.30 1.37
C VAL A 29 7.13 -6.73 1.97
N ASN A 30 7.29 -6.80 3.28
CA ASN A 30 8.39 -6.18 4.01
C ASN A 30 9.76 -6.70 3.56
N PHE A 31 9.87 -8.01 3.34
CA PHE A 31 11.13 -8.67 2.95
C PHE A 31 11.18 -9.12 1.47
N LEU A 32 10.05 -9.16 0.75
CA LEU A 32 10.01 -9.53 -0.66
C LEU A 32 10.11 -8.34 -1.62
N ASN A 33 9.59 -7.17 -1.21
CA ASN A 33 9.42 -5.98 -2.05
C ASN A 33 10.71 -5.60 -2.81
N SER A 34 11.84 -5.46 -2.10
CA SER A 34 13.07 -4.96 -2.71
C SER A 34 13.73 -5.98 -3.64
N ALA A 35 13.68 -7.28 -3.31
CA ALA A 35 14.20 -8.32 -4.18
C ALA A 35 13.35 -8.51 -5.46
N ILE A 36 12.03 -8.43 -5.33
CA ILE A 36 11.08 -8.51 -6.45
C ILE A 36 11.15 -7.25 -7.30
N GLY A 37 11.20 -6.06 -6.67
CA GLY A 37 11.29 -4.77 -7.35
C GLY A 37 12.55 -4.63 -8.20
N ALA A 38 13.69 -5.14 -7.73
CA ALA A 38 14.96 -5.16 -8.46
C ALA A 38 15.13 -6.38 -9.38
N LYS A 39 14.16 -7.31 -9.42
CA LYS A 39 14.21 -8.57 -10.22
C LYS A 39 15.51 -9.35 -10.07
N VAL A 40 15.97 -9.52 -8.85
CA VAL A 40 17.27 -10.16 -8.53
C VAL A 40 17.32 -11.62 -9.00
N ALA A 41 16.21 -12.35 -8.80
CA ALA A 41 16.06 -13.75 -9.13
C ALA A 41 14.60 -14.06 -9.52
N LYS A 42 14.34 -15.33 -9.89
CA LYS A 42 12.97 -15.80 -10.10
C LYS A 42 12.17 -15.71 -8.79
N PHE A 43 10.89 -15.38 -8.88
CA PHE A 43 10.00 -15.25 -7.72
C PHE A 43 10.10 -16.45 -6.75
N ARG A 44 10.08 -17.67 -7.26
CA ARG A 44 10.21 -18.90 -6.44
C ARG A 44 11.51 -18.96 -5.64
N THR A 45 12.63 -18.50 -6.21
CA THR A 45 13.93 -18.47 -5.52
C THR A 45 13.93 -17.46 -4.39
N ILE A 46 13.35 -16.27 -4.62
CA ILE A 46 13.24 -15.21 -3.59
C ILE A 46 12.38 -15.71 -2.43
N VAL A 47 11.20 -16.31 -2.73
CA VAL A 47 10.30 -16.86 -1.72
C VAL A 47 10.95 -18.01 -0.94
N LEU A 48 11.70 -18.89 -1.59
CA LEU A 48 12.42 -19.97 -0.91
C LEU A 48 13.44 -19.45 0.10
N ILE A 49 14.23 -18.45 -0.30
CA ILE A 49 15.23 -17.83 0.58
C ILE A 49 14.55 -17.12 1.76
N ALA A 50 13.48 -16.39 1.50
CA ALA A 50 12.68 -15.77 2.54
C ALA A 50 12.05 -16.79 3.49
N ALA A 51 11.53 -17.91 2.98
CA ALA A 51 10.96 -18.99 3.77
C ALA A 51 11.95 -19.61 4.75
N ILE A 52 13.21 -19.81 4.33
CA ILE A 52 14.28 -20.28 5.21
C ILE A 52 14.55 -19.25 6.30
N GLY A 53 14.57 -17.96 5.97
CA GLY A 53 14.73 -16.87 6.93
C GLY A 53 13.59 -16.83 7.95
N VAL A 54 12.33 -16.90 7.49
CA VAL A 54 11.14 -16.93 8.35
C VAL A 54 11.18 -18.11 9.32
N PHE A 55 11.50 -19.29 8.83
CA PHE A 55 11.60 -20.48 9.69
C PHE A 55 12.67 -20.36 10.76
N ALA A 56 13.86 -19.88 10.39
CA ALA A 56 14.95 -19.64 11.32
C ALA A 56 14.57 -18.59 12.38
N GLY A 57 13.99 -17.46 11.96
CA GLY A 57 13.58 -16.38 12.85
C GLY A 57 12.49 -16.81 13.83
N ALA A 58 11.47 -17.50 13.35
CA ALA A 58 10.38 -18.01 14.17
C ALA A 58 10.90 -18.97 15.26
N SER A 59 11.82 -19.86 14.94
CA SER A 59 12.42 -20.79 15.90
C SER A 59 13.22 -20.09 17.01
N MET A 60 13.60 -18.82 16.82
CA MET A 60 14.41 -18.03 17.76
C MET A 60 13.63 -16.92 18.50
N SER A 61 12.31 -16.82 18.29
CA SER A 61 11.46 -15.69 18.73
C SER A 61 11.04 -15.71 20.22
N ASN A 62 11.59 -16.57 21.05
CA ASN A 62 11.12 -16.73 22.45
C ASN A 62 11.18 -15.43 23.27
N GLY A 63 12.19 -14.58 23.06
CA GLY A 63 12.41 -13.38 23.88
C GLY A 63 11.36 -12.27 23.73
N MET A 64 10.53 -12.30 22.68
CA MET A 64 9.50 -11.30 22.43
C MET A 64 8.15 -11.66 23.06
N MET A 65 7.95 -12.91 23.50
CA MET A 65 6.68 -13.39 24.07
C MET A 65 6.24 -12.65 25.34
N ASP A 66 7.19 -12.06 26.08
CA ASP A 66 6.93 -11.26 27.27
C ASP A 66 6.01 -10.04 26.99
N VAL A 67 5.99 -9.53 25.76
CA VAL A 67 5.16 -8.37 25.38
C VAL A 67 3.67 -8.68 25.51
N ALA A 68 3.25 -9.87 25.10
CA ALA A 68 1.86 -10.32 25.22
C ALA A 68 1.45 -10.66 26.65
N ARG A 69 2.41 -11.03 27.53
CA ARG A 69 2.15 -11.42 28.93
C ARG A 69 1.93 -10.21 29.84
N HIS A 70 2.98 -9.40 30.01
CA HIS A 70 3.02 -8.28 30.96
C HIS A 70 3.56 -6.98 30.33
N GLY A 71 3.56 -6.90 28.99
CA GLY A 71 4.02 -5.72 28.28
C GLY A 71 3.09 -4.52 28.39
N ILE A 72 1.78 -4.74 28.52
CA ILE A 72 0.76 -3.69 28.49
C ILE A 72 -0.10 -3.69 29.74
N MET A 73 -0.51 -4.86 30.25
CA MET A 73 -1.26 -5.01 31.48
C MET A 73 -0.37 -5.54 32.61
N THR A 74 -0.79 -5.38 33.87
CA THR A 74 -0.18 -5.92 35.04
C THR A 74 -1.00 -7.14 35.50
N PRO A 75 -0.68 -8.39 35.06
CA PRO A 75 -1.55 -9.54 35.19
C PRO A 75 -1.90 -9.92 36.63
N GLU A 76 -1.06 -9.58 37.62
CA GLU A 76 -1.30 -9.86 39.07
C GLU A 76 -2.62 -9.26 39.59
N TYR A 77 -3.15 -8.22 38.95
CA TYR A 77 -4.43 -7.59 39.30
C TYR A 77 -5.59 -8.05 38.41
N PHE A 78 -5.37 -9.01 37.52
CA PHE A 78 -6.41 -9.54 36.61
C PHE A 78 -6.74 -11.00 37.00
N SER A 79 -8.03 -11.30 37.09
CA SER A 79 -8.47 -12.67 37.25
C SER A 79 -8.28 -13.48 35.94
N PHE A 80 -8.30 -14.81 36.07
CA PHE A 80 -8.29 -15.71 34.91
C PHE A 80 -9.42 -15.35 33.89
N TYR A 81 -10.62 -15.04 34.41
CA TYR A 81 -11.74 -14.62 33.57
C TYR A 81 -11.44 -13.32 32.79
N ASP A 82 -10.87 -12.32 33.46
CA ASP A 82 -10.52 -11.04 32.87
C ASP A 82 -9.53 -11.20 31.70
N VAL A 83 -8.47 -11.98 31.98
CA VAL A 83 -7.40 -12.25 31.01
C VAL A 83 -7.96 -13.00 29.79
N MET A 84 -8.82 -14.00 30.00
CA MET A 84 -9.44 -14.73 28.88
C MET A 84 -10.40 -13.87 28.06
N CYS A 85 -11.11 -12.93 28.68
CA CYS A 85 -11.92 -11.92 27.95
C CYS A 85 -11.04 -11.05 27.04
N VAL A 86 -9.93 -10.53 27.59
CA VAL A 86 -9.00 -9.70 26.83
C VAL A 86 -8.40 -10.48 25.67
N PHE A 87 -7.86 -11.68 25.91
CA PHE A 87 -7.18 -12.47 24.89
C PHE A 87 -8.11 -12.91 23.76
N LEU A 88 -9.33 -13.32 24.09
CA LEU A 88 -10.31 -13.68 23.06
C LEU A 88 -10.73 -12.46 22.25
N ALA A 89 -10.94 -11.30 22.88
CA ALA A 89 -11.29 -10.07 22.21
C ALA A 89 -10.18 -9.60 21.25
N VAL A 90 -8.91 -9.66 21.70
CA VAL A 90 -7.74 -9.33 20.88
C VAL A 90 -7.71 -10.19 19.63
N MET A 91 -7.72 -11.51 19.78
CA MET A 91 -7.61 -12.43 18.64
C MET A 91 -8.77 -12.32 17.64
N VAL A 92 -10.00 -12.11 18.14
CA VAL A 92 -11.17 -11.90 17.28
C VAL A 92 -11.03 -10.59 16.51
N THR A 93 -10.58 -9.52 17.17
CA THR A 93 -10.42 -8.20 16.53
C THR A 93 -9.30 -8.21 15.49
N ASP A 94 -8.14 -8.77 15.84
CA ASP A 94 -6.94 -8.77 14.98
C ASP A 94 -7.17 -9.53 13.66
N VAL A 95 -7.66 -10.75 13.74
CA VAL A 95 -7.93 -11.55 12.53
C VAL A 95 -8.92 -10.85 11.60
N LEU A 96 -9.95 -10.19 12.14
CA LEU A 96 -10.94 -9.46 11.34
C LEU A 96 -10.35 -8.19 10.70
N LEU A 97 -9.58 -7.41 11.46
CA LEU A 97 -8.95 -6.20 10.95
C LEU A 97 -7.92 -6.51 9.86
N LEU A 98 -7.04 -7.48 10.09
CA LEU A 98 -6.03 -7.87 9.12
C LEU A 98 -6.65 -8.41 7.82
N ASP A 99 -7.73 -9.19 7.90
CA ASP A 99 -8.42 -9.69 6.70
C ASP A 99 -9.04 -8.54 5.86
N ILE A 100 -9.64 -7.53 6.53
CA ILE A 100 -10.17 -6.34 5.87
C ILE A 100 -9.05 -5.57 5.15
N PHE A 101 -7.93 -5.28 5.82
CA PHE A 101 -6.82 -4.52 5.23
C PHE A 101 -6.15 -5.30 4.08
N ASN A 102 -5.98 -6.61 4.21
CA ASN A 102 -5.47 -7.46 3.14
C ASN A 102 -6.39 -7.48 1.91
N THR A 103 -7.69 -7.48 2.12
CA THR A 103 -8.68 -7.43 1.04
C THR A 103 -8.62 -6.09 0.29
N LEU A 104 -8.37 -4.99 1.01
CA LEU A 104 -8.17 -3.66 0.44
C LEU A 104 -6.77 -3.50 -0.22
N GLY A 105 -5.85 -4.45 -0.04
CA GLY A 105 -4.48 -4.37 -0.54
C GLY A 105 -3.65 -3.28 0.13
N MET A 106 -4.00 -2.87 1.33
CA MET A 106 -3.31 -1.83 2.10
C MET A 106 -2.34 -2.48 3.10
N PRO A 107 -1.03 -2.14 3.05
CA PRO A 107 -0.09 -2.61 4.04
C PRO A 107 -0.41 -2.01 5.40
N THR A 108 -0.65 -2.87 6.39
CA THR A 108 -0.85 -2.49 7.79
C THR A 108 0.19 -3.18 8.66
N SER A 109 0.26 -2.80 9.93
CA SER A 109 1.22 -3.38 10.89
C SER A 109 0.50 -4.29 11.86
N THR A 110 0.87 -5.56 11.84
CA THR A 110 0.41 -6.57 12.81
C THR A 110 0.83 -6.22 14.24
N THR A 111 2.05 -5.70 14.42
CA THR A 111 2.52 -5.26 15.74
C THR A 111 1.67 -4.12 16.30
N VAL A 112 1.31 -3.14 15.47
CA VAL A 112 0.48 -2.00 15.91
C VAL A 112 -0.93 -2.48 16.24
N SER A 113 -1.53 -3.34 15.41
CA SER A 113 -2.84 -3.94 15.67
C SER A 113 -2.84 -4.61 17.04
N MET A 114 -1.99 -5.59 17.25
CA MET A 114 -1.90 -6.36 18.51
C MET A 114 -1.66 -5.49 19.75
N VAL A 115 -0.73 -4.52 19.68
CA VAL A 115 -0.42 -3.63 20.81
C VAL A 115 -1.62 -2.77 21.20
N PHE A 116 -2.31 -2.17 20.20
CA PHE A 116 -3.47 -1.32 20.48
C PHE A 116 -4.72 -2.12 20.85
N GLU A 117 -4.85 -3.36 20.40
CA GLU A 117 -5.89 -4.30 20.83
C GLU A 117 -5.70 -4.72 22.26
N LEU A 118 -4.48 -5.13 22.64
CA LEU A 118 -4.16 -5.44 24.03
C LEU A 118 -4.40 -4.24 24.93
N LEU A 119 -4.01 -3.04 24.48
CA LEU A 119 -4.24 -1.81 25.24
C LEU A 119 -5.75 -1.53 25.37
N GLY A 120 -6.52 -1.69 24.32
CA GLY A 120 -7.98 -1.49 24.34
C GLY A 120 -8.71 -2.49 25.24
N GLY A 121 -8.33 -3.76 25.15
CA GLY A 121 -8.90 -4.82 25.98
C GLY A 121 -8.53 -4.69 27.46
N ALA A 122 -7.25 -4.47 27.75
CA ALA A 122 -6.78 -4.25 29.12
C ALA A 122 -7.37 -2.97 29.74
N PHE A 123 -7.49 -1.88 28.95
CA PHE A 123 -8.11 -0.63 29.39
C PHE A 123 -9.60 -0.83 29.74
N ALA A 124 -10.33 -1.66 28.97
CA ALA A 124 -11.73 -1.97 29.25
C ALA A 124 -11.89 -2.61 30.63
N ILE A 125 -11.11 -3.65 30.91
CA ILE A 125 -11.16 -4.36 32.22
C ILE A 125 -10.65 -3.44 33.34
N ALA A 126 -9.57 -2.69 33.13
CA ALA A 126 -9.06 -1.75 34.13
C ALA A 126 -10.13 -0.70 34.52
N LEU A 127 -10.84 -0.16 33.54
CA LEU A 127 -11.92 0.79 33.80
C LEU A 127 -13.08 0.16 34.58
N ILE A 128 -13.48 -1.07 34.26
CA ILE A 128 -14.51 -1.81 34.98
C ILE A 128 -14.09 -2.02 36.44
N LYS A 129 -12.84 -2.41 36.69
CA LYS A 129 -12.30 -2.64 38.04
C LYS A 129 -12.25 -1.36 38.87
N ILE A 130 -11.81 -0.24 38.27
CA ILE A 130 -11.76 1.07 38.94
C ILE A 130 -13.17 1.54 39.33
N ILE A 131 -14.13 1.45 38.39
CA ILE A 131 -15.53 1.81 38.66
C ILE A 131 -16.13 0.90 39.72
N GLY A 132 -15.76 -0.37 39.72
CA GLY A 132 -16.15 -1.36 40.74
C GLY A 132 -15.48 -1.19 42.10
N GLY A 133 -14.57 -0.22 42.26
CA GLY A 133 -13.87 0.04 43.53
C GLY A 133 -12.89 -1.07 43.92
N ALA A 134 -12.23 -1.71 42.94
CA ALA A 134 -11.25 -2.78 43.20
C ALA A 134 -10.08 -2.25 44.04
N THR A 135 -9.65 -3.04 45.03
CA THR A 135 -8.55 -2.73 45.92
C THR A 135 -7.43 -3.76 45.78
N SER A 136 -6.20 -3.33 46.00
CA SER A 136 -5.02 -4.22 46.18
C SER A 136 -5.21 -5.13 47.40
N PRO A 137 -4.47 -6.24 47.52
CA PRO A 137 -4.43 -7.05 48.72
C PRO A 137 -4.12 -6.25 50.00
N ASP A 138 -3.39 -5.14 49.87
CA ASP A 138 -3.06 -4.21 50.98
C ASP A 138 -4.18 -3.18 51.26
N GLY A 139 -5.34 -3.28 50.63
CA GLY A 139 -6.49 -2.40 50.85
C GLY A 139 -6.39 -1.02 50.14
N VAL A 140 -5.39 -0.79 49.28
CA VAL A 140 -5.24 0.45 48.51
C VAL A 140 -6.12 0.38 47.27
N VAL A 141 -6.85 1.46 46.97
CA VAL A 141 -7.68 1.57 45.75
C VAL A 141 -6.76 1.56 44.52
N LEU A 142 -7.02 0.62 43.59
CA LEU A 142 -6.25 0.47 42.40
C LEU A 142 -6.47 1.64 41.43
N THR A 143 -5.38 2.16 40.89
CA THR A 143 -5.41 3.21 39.84
C THR A 143 -5.14 2.62 38.44
N MET A 144 -5.34 3.42 37.42
CA MET A 144 -5.03 3.00 36.04
C MET A 144 -3.55 2.64 35.86
N GLY A 145 -2.63 3.31 36.58
CA GLY A 145 -1.20 3.04 36.53
C GLY A 145 -0.79 1.72 37.19
N ASP A 146 -1.59 1.22 38.15
CA ASP A 146 -1.35 -0.08 38.78
C ASP A 146 -1.81 -1.24 37.88
N LEU A 147 -2.93 -1.05 37.20
CA LEU A 147 -3.56 -2.06 36.33
C LEU A 147 -2.89 -2.14 34.96
N LEU A 148 -2.40 -1.00 34.42
CA LEU A 148 -1.73 -0.94 33.11
C LEU A 148 -0.27 -0.54 33.29
N ASN A 149 0.61 -1.24 32.60
CA ASN A 149 2.03 -0.88 32.54
C ASN A 149 2.22 0.33 31.61
N THR A 150 1.82 1.52 32.08
CA THR A 150 1.75 2.75 31.30
C THR A 150 3.12 3.18 30.77
N GLU A 151 4.20 2.99 31.54
CA GLU A 151 5.56 3.33 31.11
C GLU A 151 6.02 2.46 29.93
N LYS A 152 5.80 1.15 30.04
CA LYS A 152 6.20 0.20 29.00
C LYS A 152 5.31 0.34 27.77
N ALA A 153 4.00 0.51 27.93
CA ALA A 153 3.08 0.78 26.85
C ALA A 153 3.45 2.06 26.09
N LEU A 154 3.76 3.16 26.81
CA LEU A 154 4.21 4.41 26.21
C LEU A 154 5.55 4.24 25.49
N SER A 155 6.50 3.52 26.07
CA SER A 155 7.79 3.21 25.43
C SER A 155 7.62 2.44 24.13
N VAL A 156 6.71 1.44 24.09
CA VAL A 156 6.40 0.67 22.88
C VAL A 156 5.77 1.56 21.83
N ILE A 157 4.76 2.36 22.18
CA ILE A 157 4.08 3.28 21.26
C ILE A 157 5.06 4.31 20.69
N LEU A 158 5.86 4.94 21.56
CA LEU A 158 6.88 5.90 21.12
C LEU A 158 7.94 5.23 20.25
N GLY A 159 8.38 4.01 20.58
CA GLY A 159 9.30 3.22 19.80
C GLY A 159 8.77 2.96 18.38
N ILE A 160 7.51 2.58 18.25
CA ILE A 160 6.85 2.36 16.96
C ILE A 160 6.88 3.63 16.10
N PHE A 161 6.42 4.78 16.65
CA PHE A 161 6.36 6.02 15.88
C PHE A 161 7.73 6.64 15.61
N LEU A 162 8.65 6.57 16.58
CA LEU A 162 10.02 7.08 16.39
C LEU A 162 10.77 6.27 15.35
N SER A 163 10.54 4.96 15.27
CA SER A 163 11.15 4.09 14.25
C SER A 163 10.81 4.53 12.83
N VAL A 164 9.62 5.08 12.60
CA VAL A 164 9.19 5.64 11.31
C VAL A 164 10.11 6.78 10.85
N ALA A 165 10.37 7.73 11.75
CA ALA A 165 11.25 8.87 11.46
C ALA A 165 12.71 8.43 11.28
N ILE A 166 13.21 7.57 12.18
CA ILE A 166 14.55 7.02 12.11
C ILE A 166 14.76 6.25 10.79
N ALA A 167 13.83 5.37 10.42
CA ALA A 167 13.90 4.57 9.20
C ALA A 167 13.94 5.46 7.94
N PHE A 168 13.13 6.52 7.90
CA PHE A 168 13.13 7.46 6.78
C PHE A 168 14.43 8.23 6.67
N VAL A 169 14.94 8.79 7.77
CA VAL A 169 16.17 9.58 7.79
C VAL A 169 17.38 8.73 7.43
N PHE A 170 17.52 7.56 8.06
CA PHE A 170 18.63 6.66 7.75
C PHE A 170 18.52 6.06 6.34
N GLY A 171 17.30 5.72 5.89
CA GLY A 171 17.04 5.29 4.51
C GLY A 171 17.50 6.33 3.49
N THR A 172 17.21 7.61 3.75
CA THR A 172 17.63 8.72 2.90
C THR A 172 19.16 8.90 2.95
N LEU A 173 19.75 8.93 4.14
CA LEU A 173 21.19 9.20 4.32
C LEU A 173 22.03 8.08 3.72
N VAL A 174 21.75 6.82 4.06
CA VAL A 174 22.54 5.66 3.60
C VAL A 174 22.43 5.49 2.09
N GLN A 175 21.23 5.65 1.51
CA GLN A 175 21.08 5.60 0.06
C GLN A 175 21.78 6.76 -0.64
N TRP A 176 21.74 7.97 -0.10
CA TRP A 176 22.44 9.12 -0.65
C TRP A 176 23.97 8.88 -0.67
N LEU A 177 24.53 8.35 0.43
CA LEU A 177 25.94 7.97 0.49
C LEU A 177 26.28 6.86 -0.52
N ALA A 178 25.45 5.82 -0.58
CA ALA A 178 25.63 4.73 -1.55
C ALA A 178 25.61 5.27 -2.99
N ARG A 179 24.75 6.24 -3.32
CA ARG A 179 24.64 6.81 -4.66
C ARG A 179 25.84 7.70 -5.02
N ILE A 180 26.41 8.42 -4.07
CA ILE A 180 27.66 9.16 -4.28
C ILE A 180 28.80 8.20 -4.67
N ILE A 181 28.86 7.01 -4.05
CA ILE A 181 29.90 6.00 -4.32
C ILE A 181 29.64 5.32 -5.68
N PHE A 182 28.41 4.89 -5.94
CA PHE A 182 28.10 3.99 -7.05
C PHE A 182 27.40 4.64 -8.25
N SER A 183 26.94 5.83 -8.24
CA SER A 183 26.15 6.47 -9.32
C SER A 183 25.17 5.53 -10.09
N PHE A 184 24.26 6.04 -10.91
CA PHE A 184 23.33 5.22 -11.73
C PHE A 184 23.99 4.53 -12.93
N THR A 185 25.17 4.96 -13.32
CA THR A 185 25.93 4.40 -14.46
C THR A 185 26.63 3.09 -14.13
N TYR A 186 26.56 2.66 -12.86
CA TYR A 186 27.20 1.45 -12.42
C TYR A 186 26.54 0.19 -13.00
N ARG A 187 27.23 -0.47 -13.95
CA ARG A 187 26.74 -1.73 -14.55
C ARG A 187 27.10 -2.93 -13.70
N VAL A 188 26.17 -3.87 -13.55
CA VAL A 188 26.32 -5.13 -12.80
C VAL A 188 27.50 -6.01 -13.28
N ASN A 189 28.03 -5.76 -14.49
CA ASN A 189 29.13 -6.51 -15.11
C ASN A 189 30.52 -5.90 -14.90
N GLY A 190 30.70 -5.01 -13.93
CA GLY A 190 32.02 -4.54 -13.51
C GLY A 190 32.66 -3.48 -14.38
N THR A 191 31.96 -2.91 -15.34
CA THR A 191 32.46 -1.77 -16.12
C THR A 191 31.57 -0.55 -15.88
N SER A 192 32.07 0.41 -15.10
CA SER A 192 31.51 1.76 -15.04
C SER A 192 32.11 2.57 -16.19
N THR A 193 31.25 3.13 -17.04
CA THR A 193 31.64 4.21 -17.95
C THR A 193 31.23 5.51 -17.27
N ASP A 194 32.22 6.31 -16.87
CA ASP A 194 31.94 7.69 -16.49
C ASP A 194 31.41 8.48 -17.69
N VAL A 195 30.64 9.54 -17.41
CA VAL A 195 30.10 10.47 -18.44
C VAL A 195 31.14 11.02 -19.39
N GLN A 196 32.44 10.86 -19.07
CA GLN A 196 33.60 11.25 -19.89
C GLN A 196 34.28 10.08 -20.65
N GLY A 197 33.70 8.86 -20.63
CA GLY A 197 34.31 7.71 -21.35
C GLY A 197 35.48 7.06 -20.64
N ASN A 198 35.84 7.48 -19.43
CA ASN A 198 36.88 6.85 -18.63
C ASN A 198 36.34 5.57 -18.01
N HIS A 199 36.93 4.42 -18.32
CA HIS A 199 36.67 3.16 -17.64
C HIS A 199 37.34 3.19 -16.26
N ASP A 200 36.56 3.18 -15.17
CA ASP A 200 37.10 2.78 -13.88
C ASP A 200 37.72 1.39 -14.02
N GLY A 201 38.99 1.26 -13.66
CA GLY A 201 39.69 -0.02 -13.77
C GLY A 201 38.92 -1.11 -13.01
N LEU A 202 38.93 -2.34 -13.54
CA LEU A 202 38.20 -3.50 -12.99
C LEU A 202 38.47 -3.67 -11.48
N VAL A 203 39.67 -3.39 -11.02
CA VAL A 203 40.10 -3.48 -9.61
C VAL A 203 39.43 -2.42 -8.73
N SER A 204 39.33 -1.17 -9.20
CA SER A 204 38.70 -0.08 -8.43
C SER A 204 37.21 -0.33 -8.25
N SER A 205 36.54 -0.84 -9.29
CA SER A 205 35.14 -1.22 -9.26
C SER A 205 34.85 -2.40 -8.31
N SER A 206 35.68 -3.45 -8.38
CA SER A 206 35.55 -4.62 -7.50
C SER A 206 35.82 -4.30 -6.03
N LEU A 207 36.75 -3.37 -5.76
CA LEU A 207 37.03 -2.92 -4.40
C LEU A 207 35.84 -2.16 -3.78
N LYS A 208 35.21 -1.25 -4.55
CA LYS A 208 34.04 -0.51 -4.07
C LYS A 208 32.90 -1.48 -3.71
N ILE A 209 32.61 -2.48 -4.58
CA ILE A 209 31.60 -3.51 -4.29
C ILE A 209 32.03 -4.34 -3.09
N GLY A 210 33.28 -4.73 -2.99
CA GLY A 210 33.79 -5.55 -1.89
C GLY A 210 33.63 -4.87 -0.53
N ILE A 211 33.94 -3.59 -0.43
CA ILE A 211 33.77 -2.78 0.80
C ILE A 211 32.29 -2.67 1.15
N PHE A 212 31.42 -2.33 0.20
CA PHE A 212 29.99 -2.23 0.43
C PHE A 212 29.40 -3.58 0.87
N ALA A 213 29.77 -4.65 0.18
CA ALA A 213 29.35 -6.01 0.51
C ALA A 213 29.89 -6.45 1.88
N GLY A 214 31.15 -6.11 2.18
CA GLY A 214 31.78 -6.39 3.48
C GLY A 214 31.01 -5.74 4.63
N ILE A 215 30.62 -4.46 4.50
CA ILE A 215 29.78 -3.77 5.49
C ILE A 215 28.44 -4.49 5.63
N ALA A 216 27.76 -4.78 4.52
CA ALA A 216 26.44 -5.40 4.53
C ALA A 216 26.48 -6.79 5.17
N VAL A 217 27.39 -7.67 4.75
CA VAL A 217 27.50 -9.04 5.27
C VAL A 217 27.92 -9.05 6.74
N THR A 218 28.91 -8.24 7.14
CA THR A 218 29.33 -8.14 8.54
C THR A 218 28.18 -7.68 9.43
N SER A 219 27.46 -6.65 8.99
CA SER A 219 26.31 -6.14 9.75
C SER A 219 25.21 -7.19 9.89
N ILE A 220 24.85 -7.88 8.80
CA ILE A 220 23.86 -8.95 8.82
C ILE A 220 24.30 -10.07 9.79
N ILE A 221 25.51 -10.58 9.65
CA ILE A 221 26.02 -11.68 10.49
C ILE A 221 26.06 -11.25 11.95
N TRP A 222 26.53 -10.05 12.24
CA TRP A 222 26.54 -9.53 13.62
C TRP A 222 25.14 -9.52 14.24
N PHE A 223 24.16 -8.93 13.53
CA PHE A 223 22.83 -8.83 14.10
C PHE A 223 22.09 -10.16 14.16
N LEU A 224 22.23 -11.04 13.17
CA LEU A 224 21.56 -12.33 13.15
C LEU A 224 22.19 -13.30 14.16
N LEU A 225 23.50 -13.45 14.17
CA LEU A 225 24.17 -14.42 15.06
C LEU A 225 24.23 -13.92 16.50
N ILE A 226 24.54 -12.65 16.73
CA ILE A 226 24.82 -12.16 18.07
C ILE A 226 23.53 -11.76 18.79
N ASN A 227 22.63 -11.05 18.12
CA ASN A 227 21.38 -10.65 18.76
C ASN A 227 20.27 -11.71 18.63
N GLY A 228 20.20 -12.43 17.51
CA GLY A 228 19.24 -13.52 17.32
C GLY A 228 19.51 -14.71 18.24
N LEU A 229 20.78 -15.01 18.54
CA LEU A 229 21.16 -16.12 19.43
C LEU A 229 21.15 -15.76 20.90
N LYS A 230 21.10 -14.48 21.30
CA LYS A 230 21.15 -14.04 22.72
C LYS A 230 20.09 -14.67 23.62
N GLY A 231 18.92 -15.03 23.06
CA GLY A 231 17.83 -15.69 23.78
C GLY A 231 17.73 -17.21 23.57
N SER A 232 18.66 -17.81 22.79
CA SER A 232 18.60 -19.23 22.47
C SER A 232 19.40 -20.07 23.45
N SER A 233 19.01 -21.33 23.63
CA SER A 233 19.73 -22.33 24.47
C SER A 233 21.14 -22.68 23.93
N ILE A 234 21.49 -22.21 22.71
CA ILE A 234 22.78 -22.43 22.08
C ILE A 234 23.84 -21.45 22.62
N MET A 235 23.42 -20.29 23.13
CA MET A 235 24.30 -19.24 23.65
C MET A 235 24.65 -19.50 25.10
N THR A 236 25.80 -20.14 25.33
CA THR A 236 26.33 -20.33 26.70
C THR A 236 26.75 -18.98 27.31
N PRO A 237 26.72 -18.83 28.65
CA PRO A 237 27.19 -17.61 29.33
C PRO A 237 28.60 -17.21 28.93
N GLU A 238 29.50 -18.17 28.80
CA GLU A 238 30.92 -18.00 28.42
C GLU A 238 31.04 -17.45 27.01
N LEU A 239 30.25 -17.97 26.04
CA LEU A 239 30.26 -17.50 24.66
C LEU A 239 29.72 -16.06 24.57
N LYS A 240 28.72 -15.73 25.38
CA LYS A 240 28.14 -14.39 25.45
C LYS A 240 29.14 -13.37 25.97
N GLU A 241 29.90 -13.71 27.00
CA GLU A 241 30.95 -12.87 27.58
C GLU A 241 32.09 -12.66 26.56
N LEU A 242 32.56 -13.74 25.94
CA LEU A 242 33.61 -13.70 24.92
C LEU A 242 33.21 -12.80 23.71
N ILE A 243 31.98 -12.86 23.28
CA ILE A 243 31.47 -12.03 22.19
C ILE A 243 31.36 -10.56 22.61
N ASN A 244 30.86 -10.27 23.82
CA ASN A 244 30.73 -8.90 24.32
C ASN A 244 32.10 -8.24 24.50
N ASP A 245 33.09 -8.94 25.06
CA ASP A 245 34.43 -8.41 25.31
C ASP A 245 35.21 -8.16 24.01
N ASN A 246 34.96 -8.98 22.99
CA ASN A 246 35.64 -8.89 21.71
C ASN A 246 34.82 -8.29 20.57
N THR A 247 33.72 -7.60 20.89
CA THR A 247 32.77 -7.05 19.89
C THR A 247 33.47 -6.30 18.75
N TRP A 248 34.35 -5.33 19.07
CA TRP A 248 35.01 -4.52 18.05
C TRP A 248 36.02 -5.31 17.23
N THR A 249 36.68 -6.30 17.81
CA THR A 249 37.63 -7.19 17.12
C THR A 249 36.88 -8.10 16.14
N ILE A 250 35.71 -8.65 16.55
CA ILE A 250 34.86 -9.50 15.70
C ILE A 250 34.29 -8.68 14.55
N LEU A 251 33.79 -7.47 14.81
CA LEU A 251 33.23 -6.59 13.78
C LEU A 251 34.32 -6.14 12.78
N GLY A 252 35.45 -5.68 13.30
CA GLY A 252 36.57 -5.20 12.47
C GLY A 252 37.21 -6.32 11.65
N GLY A 253 37.47 -7.47 12.29
CA GLY A 253 37.99 -8.67 11.62
C GLY A 253 37.02 -9.22 10.58
N GLY A 254 35.72 -9.34 10.93
CA GLY A 254 34.68 -9.76 10.02
C GLY A 254 34.57 -8.82 8.82
N PHE A 255 34.56 -7.51 9.04
CA PHE A 255 34.52 -6.51 7.97
C PHE A 255 35.71 -6.68 6.99
N VAL A 256 36.94 -6.82 7.49
CA VAL A 256 38.14 -7.01 6.64
C VAL A 256 37.99 -8.32 5.84
N VAL A 257 37.71 -9.43 6.50
CA VAL A 257 37.59 -10.74 5.87
C VAL A 257 36.52 -10.74 4.79
N PHE A 258 35.31 -10.28 5.10
CA PHE A 258 34.18 -10.27 4.12
C PHE A 258 34.46 -9.25 3.00
N SER A 259 35.07 -8.11 3.27
CA SER A 259 35.45 -7.15 2.22
C SER A 259 36.44 -7.75 1.24
N VAL A 260 37.44 -8.47 1.72
CA VAL A 260 38.43 -9.15 0.87
C VAL A 260 37.74 -10.26 0.05
N VAL A 261 36.99 -11.13 0.69
CA VAL A 261 36.27 -12.24 0.01
C VAL A 261 35.35 -11.69 -1.07
N MET A 262 34.56 -10.67 -0.76
CA MET A 262 33.60 -10.10 -1.72
C MET A 262 34.29 -9.33 -2.84
N THR A 263 35.46 -8.72 -2.59
CA THR A 263 36.26 -8.09 -3.63
C THR A 263 36.81 -9.14 -4.60
N VAL A 264 37.33 -10.25 -4.09
CA VAL A 264 37.81 -11.38 -4.92
C VAL A 264 36.67 -11.97 -5.74
N LEU A 265 35.49 -12.25 -5.13
CA LEU A 265 34.33 -12.76 -5.85
C LEU A 265 33.86 -11.77 -6.94
N SER A 266 33.87 -10.46 -6.66
CA SER A 266 33.55 -9.44 -7.65
C SER A 266 34.57 -9.40 -8.79
N ALA A 267 35.85 -9.53 -8.51
CA ALA A 267 36.89 -9.63 -9.53
C ALA A 267 36.76 -10.89 -10.40
N LEU A 268 36.27 -11.99 -9.84
CA LEU A 268 35.91 -13.22 -10.55
C LEU A 268 34.57 -13.12 -11.31
N LYS A 269 33.99 -11.93 -11.42
CA LYS A 269 32.71 -11.63 -12.10
C LYS A 269 31.48 -12.34 -11.50
N VAL A 270 31.56 -12.77 -10.23
CA VAL A 270 30.38 -13.26 -9.51
C VAL A 270 29.43 -12.07 -9.22
N PRO A 271 28.12 -12.20 -9.39
CA PRO A 271 27.15 -11.11 -9.19
C PRO A 271 26.92 -10.82 -7.68
N VAL A 272 27.93 -10.25 -7.00
CA VAL A 272 27.97 -10.00 -5.55
C VAL A 272 26.77 -9.19 -5.08
N LEU A 273 26.33 -8.17 -5.83
CA LEU A 273 25.14 -7.37 -5.47
C LEU A 273 23.86 -8.21 -5.41
N LYS A 274 23.69 -9.16 -6.32
CA LYS A 274 22.53 -10.10 -6.26
C LYS A 274 22.58 -10.97 -5.01
N PHE A 275 23.79 -11.44 -4.66
CA PHE A 275 24.01 -12.21 -3.43
C PHE A 275 23.64 -11.39 -2.19
N ILE A 276 24.07 -10.11 -2.10
CA ILE A 276 23.71 -9.24 -0.97
C ILE A 276 22.21 -9.04 -0.86
N VAL A 277 21.51 -8.81 -1.97
CA VAL A 277 20.05 -8.65 -1.96
C VAL A 277 19.35 -9.92 -1.48
N LEU A 278 19.79 -11.10 -1.92
CA LEU A 278 19.23 -12.37 -1.47
C LEU A 278 19.56 -12.66 0.02
N LEU A 279 20.79 -12.36 0.44
CA LEU A 279 21.16 -12.46 1.86
C LEU A 279 20.39 -11.46 2.73
N GLY A 280 20.20 -10.23 2.24
CA GLY A 280 19.36 -9.21 2.89
C GLY A 280 17.89 -9.63 2.97
N THR A 281 17.37 -10.32 1.95
CA THR A 281 16.01 -10.90 1.99
C THR A 281 15.90 -11.97 3.07
N PHE A 282 16.87 -12.87 3.16
CA PHE A 282 16.94 -13.86 4.24
C PHE A 282 17.01 -13.21 5.61
N ALA A 283 17.90 -12.23 5.77
CA ALA A 283 18.14 -11.53 7.03
C ALA A 283 16.90 -10.77 7.52
N LEU A 284 16.24 -10.04 6.61
CA LEU A 284 15.04 -9.28 6.95
C LEU A 284 13.85 -10.21 7.22
N ALA A 285 13.71 -11.31 6.49
CA ALA A 285 12.70 -12.33 6.73
C ALA A 285 12.90 -13.01 8.11
N MET A 286 14.16 -13.28 8.49
CA MET A 286 14.51 -13.80 9.81
C MET A 286 14.22 -12.77 10.91
N ALA A 287 14.60 -11.51 10.72
CA ALA A 287 14.33 -10.43 11.66
C ALA A 287 12.81 -10.19 11.83
N PHE A 288 12.07 -10.23 10.73
CA PHE A 288 10.60 -10.18 10.73
C PHE A 288 10.01 -11.28 11.60
N ALA A 289 10.32 -12.55 11.32
CA ALA A 289 9.74 -13.65 12.07
C ALA A 289 10.18 -13.65 13.55
N GLY A 290 11.40 -13.21 13.84
CA GLY A 290 11.89 -13.05 15.22
C GLY A 290 11.16 -11.96 16.00
N ASN A 291 10.74 -10.88 15.34
CA ASN A 291 10.01 -9.76 15.95
C ASN A 291 8.50 -9.99 15.96
N ASP A 292 7.92 -10.45 14.86
CA ASP A 292 6.46 -10.38 14.63
C ASP A 292 5.73 -11.68 14.99
N LEU A 293 6.43 -12.80 15.27
CA LEU A 293 5.79 -14.05 15.67
C LEU A 293 4.92 -13.87 16.92
N VAL A 294 5.32 -13.02 17.87
CA VAL A 294 4.57 -12.73 19.08
C VAL A 294 3.20 -12.13 18.79
N ASN A 295 3.07 -11.37 17.70
CA ASN A 295 1.82 -10.73 17.31
C ASN A 295 0.74 -11.79 16.99
N PHE A 296 1.14 -12.93 16.44
CA PHE A 296 0.23 -13.99 15.97
C PHE A 296 -0.04 -15.06 17.03
N VAL A 297 1.00 -15.46 17.78
CA VAL A 297 0.90 -16.60 18.71
C VAL A 297 1.12 -16.21 20.17
N GLY A 298 1.57 -15.00 20.46
CA GLY A 298 1.88 -14.56 21.81
C GLY A 298 0.66 -14.60 22.73
N VAL A 299 -0.45 -14.00 22.29
CA VAL A 299 -1.72 -13.98 23.05
C VAL A 299 -2.31 -15.39 23.20
N PRO A 300 -2.44 -16.22 22.14
CA PRO A 300 -2.93 -17.60 22.27
C PRO A 300 -2.09 -18.50 23.18
N LEU A 301 -0.76 -18.39 23.11
CA LEU A 301 0.12 -19.18 23.96
C LEU A 301 0.08 -18.71 25.41
N THR A 302 -0.03 -17.41 25.65
CA THR A 302 -0.23 -16.86 26.99
C THR A 302 -1.59 -17.30 27.57
N GLY A 303 -2.65 -17.35 26.73
CA GLY A 303 -3.95 -17.90 27.13
C GLY A 303 -3.90 -19.39 27.49
N LEU A 304 -3.08 -20.19 26.77
CA LEU A 304 -2.83 -21.58 27.10
C LEU A 304 -2.09 -21.71 28.42
N ASP A 305 -1.06 -20.88 28.67
CA ASP A 305 -0.31 -20.86 29.92
C ASP A 305 -1.22 -20.48 31.10
N ALA A 306 -2.08 -19.45 30.94
CA ALA A 306 -3.06 -19.06 31.95
C ALA A 306 -4.05 -20.17 32.25
N TYR A 307 -4.52 -20.90 31.26
CA TYR A 307 -5.41 -22.03 31.44
C TYR A 307 -4.73 -23.19 32.20
N ASN A 308 -3.48 -23.52 31.82
CA ASN A 308 -2.72 -24.57 32.49
C ASN A 308 -2.45 -24.24 33.95
N ASP A 309 -2.13 -22.98 34.26
CA ASP A 309 -1.94 -22.51 35.62
C ASP A 309 -3.24 -22.58 36.43
N PHE A 310 -4.36 -22.10 35.87
CA PHE A 310 -5.68 -22.23 36.52
C PHE A 310 -6.08 -23.68 36.80
N MET A 311 -5.74 -24.61 35.90
CA MET A 311 -6.05 -26.03 36.09
C MET A 311 -5.15 -26.72 37.11
N ALA A 312 -3.90 -26.23 37.26
CA ALA A 312 -2.94 -26.80 38.20
C ALA A 312 -3.10 -26.25 39.65
N ASN A 313 -3.34 -24.95 39.76
CA ASN A 313 -3.27 -24.20 41.02
C ASN A 313 -4.60 -23.52 41.41
N GLY A 314 -5.61 -23.54 40.55
CA GLY A 314 -6.86 -22.81 40.75
C GLY A 314 -7.80 -23.49 41.77
N ASP A 315 -8.56 -22.66 42.45
CA ASP A 315 -9.60 -23.06 43.44
C ASP A 315 -10.95 -23.42 42.77
N GLY A 316 -11.01 -23.43 41.43
CA GLY A 316 -12.21 -23.69 40.63
C GLY A 316 -13.07 -22.45 40.38
N ASN A 317 -12.75 -21.30 40.96
CA ASN A 317 -13.44 -20.03 40.68
C ASN A 317 -12.62 -19.15 39.74
N VAL A 318 -13.11 -18.93 38.53
CA VAL A 318 -12.43 -18.18 37.45
C VAL A 318 -12.33 -16.68 37.73
N HIS A 319 -13.15 -16.12 38.60
CA HIS A 319 -13.20 -14.69 38.92
C HIS A 319 -12.29 -14.30 40.10
N THR A 320 -11.85 -15.27 40.93
CA THR A 320 -11.02 -15.03 42.12
C THR A 320 -9.57 -15.43 41.90
N PHE A 321 -9.29 -16.34 40.98
CA PHE A 321 -7.94 -16.78 40.67
C PHE A 321 -7.17 -15.71 39.90
N MET A 322 -6.17 -15.09 40.54
CA MET A 322 -5.32 -14.04 39.96
C MET A 322 -4.19 -14.64 39.13
N MET A 323 -3.74 -13.90 38.09
CA MET A 323 -2.78 -14.38 37.11
C MET A 323 -1.34 -13.93 37.40
N ASP A 324 -0.90 -14.08 38.65
CA ASP A 324 0.47 -13.72 39.11
C ASP A 324 1.55 -14.46 38.32
N SER A 325 1.30 -15.71 37.93
CA SER A 325 2.24 -16.52 37.13
C SER A 325 2.61 -15.92 35.78
N LEU A 326 1.78 -15.04 35.24
CA LEU A 326 2.06 -14.34 33.97
C LEU A 326 3.08 -13.21 34.13
N MET A 327 3.47 -12.82 35.33
CA MET A 327 4.57 -11.89 35.61
C MET A 327 5.94 -12.50 35.32
N ASP A 328 6.05 -13.82 35.34
CA ASP A 328 7.30 -14.52 35.02
C ASP A 328 7.63 -14.43 33.54
N THR A 329 8.93 -14.50 33.22
CA THR A 329 9.41 -14.52 31.84
C THR A 329 8.85 -15.71 31.06
N ALA A 330 8.41 -15.48 29.82
CA ALA A 330 7.84 -16.51 28.96
C ALA A 330 8.87 -17.63 28.67
N LYS A 331 8.51 -18.87 28.99
CA LYS A 331 9.28 -20.08 28.63
C LYS A 331 8.51 -20.87 27.58
N THR A 332 8.35 -20.30 26.41
CA THR A 332 7.60 -20.95 25.32
C THR A 332 8.35 -22.19 24.80
N PRO A 333 7.74 -23.38 24.85
CA PRO A 333 8.38 -24.59 24.31
C PRO A 333 8.71 -24.44 22.84
N MET A 334 9.94 -24.79 22.44
CA MET A 334 10.45 -24.65 21.07
C MET A 334 9.56 -25.33 20.02
N ARG A 335 8.86 -26.41 20.40
CA ARG A 335 7.92 -27.12 19.50
C ARG A 335 6.81 -26.23 18.95
N TYR A 336 6.30 -25.27 19.74
CA TYR A 336 5.26 -24.34 19.28
C TYR A 336 5.83 -23.29 18.33
N LEU A 337 7.04 -22.80 18.59
CA LEU A 337 7.73 -21.84 17.71
C LEU A 337 8.04 -22.46 16.35
N VAL A 338 8.55 -23.71 16.35
CA VAL A 338 8.83 -24.47 15.12
C VAL A 338 7.56 -24.75 14.33
N LEU A 339 6.46 -25.15 15.00
CA LEU A 339 5.17 -25.39 14.35
C LEU A 339 4.62 -24.10 13.74
N ALA A 340 4.65 -22.99 14.46
CA ALA A 340 4.25 -21.69 13.96
C ALA A 340 5.10 -21.25 12.76
N GLY A 341 6.43 -21.44 12.83
CA GLY A 341 7.35 -21.20 11.72
C GLY A 341 7.02 -22.02 10.46
N MET A 342 6.64 -23.30 10.62
CA MET A 342 6.18 -24.13 9.49
C MET A 342 4.89 -23.59 8.88
N ILE A 343 3.93 -23.17 9.69
CA ILE A 343 2.68 -22.56 9.21
C ILE A 343 2.96 -21.26 8.44
N MET A 344 3.85 -20.40 8.98
CA MET A 344 4.27 -19.17 8.31
C MET A 344 4.90 -19.46 6.94
N VAL A 345 5.76 -20.46 6.84
CA VAL A 345 6.39 -20.86 5.56
C VAL A 345 5.34 -21.35 4.57
N LEU A 346 4.41 -22.19 5.00
CA LEU A 346 3.31 -22.66 4.14
C LEU A 346 2.44 -21.48 3.67
N ALA A 347 2.10 -20.57 4.57
CA ALA A 347 1.35 -19.36 4.24
C ALA A 347 2.09 -18.51 3.19
N LEU A 348 3.39 -18.28 3.37
CA LEU A 348 4.22 -17.49 2.46
C LEU A 348 4.27 -18.10 1.05
N VAL A 349 4.43 -19.42 0.96
CA VAL A 349 4.56 -20.12 -0.33
C VAL A 349 3.25 -20.17 -1.10
N PHE A 350 2.11 -20.35 -0.43
CA PHE A 350 0.80 -20.56 -1.06
C PHE A 350 -0.08 -19.30 -1.17
N SER A 351 0.27 -18.19 -0.49
CA SER A 351 -0.57 -16.98 -0.48
C SER A 351 -0.55 -16.22 -1.82
N LYS A 352 -1.72 -16.09 -2.44
CA LYS A 352 -1.94 -15.19 -3.58
C LYS A 352 -2.17 -13.73 -3.15
N LYS A 353 -2.67 -13.49 -1.93
CA LYS A 353 -2.94 -12.14 -1.40
C LYS A 353 -1.63 -11.36 -1.21
N ALA A 354 -0.56 -12.00 -0.77
CA ALA A 354 0.76 -11.38 -0.59
C ALA A 354 1.29 -10.71 -1.88
N GLN A 355 1.00 -11.26 -3.06
CA GLN A 355 1.45 -10.70 -4.33
C GLN A 355 0.83 -9.31 -4.62
N ASN A 356 -0.42 -9.06 -4.21
CA ASN A 356 -1.09 -7.76 -4.43
C ASN A 356 -0.49 -6.68 -3.54
N VAL A 357 -0.22 -6.99 -2.28
CA VAL A 357 0.39 -6.04 -1.33
C VAL A 357 1.81 -5.67 -1.76
N VAL A 358 2.60 -6.66 -2.21
CA VAL A 358 3.95 -6.43 -2.77
C VAL A 358 3.89 -5.50 -3.98
N LYS A 359 2.94 -5.69 -4.89
CA LYS A 359 2.78 -4.85 -6.08
C LYS A 359 2.56 -3.37 -5.71
N THR A 360 1.67 -3.08 -4.76
CA THR A 360 1.39 -1.71 -4.29
C THR A 360 2.64 -1.03 -3.73
N SER A 361 3.41 -1.73 -2.90
CA SER A 361 4.63 -1.19 -2.30
C SER A 361 5.74 -0.97 -3.33
N VAL A 362 5.91 -1.89 -4.28
CA VAL A 362 6.87 -1.74 -5.39
C VAL A 362 6.52 -0.53 -6.25
N ASP A 363 5.24 -0.34 -6.59
CA ASP A 363 4.79 0.76 -7.44
C ASP A 363 5.00 2.13 -6.78
N LEU A 364 4.81 2.27 -5.46
CA LEU A 364 5.10 3.49 -4.71
C LEU A 364 6.60 3.84 -4.66
N SER A 365 7.46 2.84 -4.72
CA SER A 365 8.92 3.01 -4.61
C SER A 365 9.66 3.06 -5.96
N ARG A 366 8.97 3.03 -7.11
CA ARG A 366 9.58 3.02 -8.46
C ARG A 366 10.49 4.21 -8.73
N GLN A 367 11.54 3.96 -9.53
CA GLN A 367 12.44 5.00 -10.05
C GLN A 367 11.89 5.65 -11.32
N ASP A 368 11.11 4.91 -12.10
CA ASP A 368 10.59 5.38 -13.38
C ASP A 368 9.43 6.36 -13.20
N GLU A 369 9.26 7.25 -14.18
CA GLU A 369 8.00 7.97 -14.39
C GLU A 369 6.95 6.96 -14.85
N GLY A 370 5.99 6.63 -13.98
CA GLY A 370 4.91 5.70 -14.23
C GLY A 370 3.56 6.28 -13.80
N ASP A 371 2.52 5.44 -13.83
CA ASP A 371 1.22 5.79 -13.29
C ASP A 371 1.31 6.03 -11.79
N GLU A 372 0.83 7.18 -11.36
CA GLU A 372 0.69 7.48 -9.94
C GLU A 372 -0.67 6.99 -9.45
N MET A 373 -0.65 6.07 -8.49
CA MET A 373 -1.86 5.46 -7.93
C MET A 373 -2.71 6.45 -7.11
N PHE A 374 -2.09 7.50 -6.58
CA PHE A 374 -2.73 8.46 -5.68
C PHE A 374 -2.97 9.80 -6.35
N GLY A 375 -4.08 10.47 -5.99
CA GLY A 375 -4.35 11.84 -6.42
C GLY A 375 -3.49 12.86 -5.67
N SER A 376 -3.60 14.16 -6.00
CA SER A 376 -2.92 15.22 -5.26
C SER A 376 -3.71 15.66 -4.04
N SER A 377 -3.06 15.80 -2.87
CA SER A 377 -3.66 16.37 -1.66
C SER A 377 -3.18 17.80 -1.39
N ALA A 378 -3.97 18.59 -0.66
CA ALA A 378 -3.59 19.96 -0.27
C ALA A 378 -2.34 19.95 0.62
N VAL A 379 -2.27 19.03 1.57
CA VAL A 379 -1.15 18.88 2.51
C VAL A 379 0.14 18.54 1.76
N ALA A 380 0.09 17.58 0.83
CA ALA A 380 1.26 17.20 0.03
C ALA A 380 1.76 18.38 -0.82
N ARG A 381 0.87 19.17 -1.42
CA ARG A 381 1.26 20.36 -2.18
C ARG A 381 2.00 21.40 -1.33
N VAL A 382 1.53 21.67 -0.10
CA VAL A 382 2.19 22.60 0.82
C VAL A 382 3.55 22.06 1.23
N LEU A 383 3.63 20.76 1.57
CA LEU A 383 4.87 20.12 1.99
C LEU A 383 5.92 20.17 0.87
N VAL A 384 5.57 19.76 -0.36
CA VAL A 384 6.49 19.81 -1.52
C VAL A 384 6.98 21.24 -1.78
N ARG A 385 6.08 22.22 -1.74
CA ARG A 385 6.45 23.63 -1.95
C ARG A 385 7.44 24.14 -0.91
N ASN A 386 7.21 23.82 0.36
CA ASN A 386 8.09 24.24 1.44
C ASN A 386 9.45 23.55 1.37
N THR A 387 9.47 22.23 1.11
CA THR A 387 10.72 21.46 0.93
C THR A 387 11.54 22.01 -0.24
N GLN A 388 10.91 22.33 -1.37
CA GLN A 388 11.60 22.92 -2.52
C GLN A 388 12.20 24.29 -2.20
N LYS A 389 11.47 25.15 -1.47
CA LYS A 389 12.00 26.46 -1.02
C LYS A 389 13.21 26.31 -0.10
N THR A 390 13.13 25.38 0.87
CA THR A 390 14.22 25.09 1.80
C THR A 390 15.44 24.50 1.06
N ALA A 391 15.23 23.57 0.14
CA ALA A 391 16.28 22.99 -0.69
C ALA A 391 16.96 24.05 -1.57
N ALA A 392 16.21 24.95 -2.17
CA ALA A 392 16.75 26.06 -2.96
C ALA A 392 17.60 27.03 -2.10
N ALA A 393 17.14 27.32 -0.87
CA ALA A 393 17.91 28.13 0.07
C ALA A 393 19.25 27.46 0.46
N ILE A 394 19.21 26.16 0.81
CA ILE A 394 20.42 25.40 1.17
C ILE A 394 21.37 25.25 -0.03
N SER A 395 20.87 25.03 -1.24
CA SER A 395 21.70 24.90 -2.44
C SER A 395 22.51 26.16 -2.74
N GLY A 396 22.01 27.33 -2.33
CA GLY A 396 22.76 28.59 -2.45
C GLY A 396 24.05 28.66 -1.64
N PHE A 397 24.19 27.86 -0.59
CA PHE A 397 25.40 27.77 0.24
C PHE A 397 26.44 26.77 -0.30
N ILE A 398 26.05 25.90 -1.26
CA ILE A 398 26.93 24.85 -1.80
C ILE A 398 27.75 25.43 -2.97
N PRO A 399 29.09 25.30 -2.95
CA PRO A 399 29.94 25.71 -4.08
C PRO A 399 29.49 25.03 -5.40
N LYS A 400 29.40 25.79 -6.48
CA LYS A 400 28.93 25.30 -7.79
C LYS A 400 29.67 24.10 -8.35
N LYS A 401 30.97 23.93 -7.98
CA LYS A 401 31.76 22.75 -8.38
C LYS A 401 31.29 21.48 -7.67
N ILE A 402 31.02 21.57 -6.36
CA ILE A 402 30.53 20.45 -5.56
C ILE A 402 29.08 20.10 -6.01
N GLY A 403 28.24 21.10 -6.22
CA GLY A 403 26.87 20.87 -6.71
C GLY A 403 26.86 20.11 -8.04
N ARG A 404 27.63 20.55 -9.03
CA ARG A 404 27.74 19.86 -10.35
C ARG A 404 28.29 18.43 -10.22
N TRP A 405 29.29 18.20 -9.35
CA TRP A 405 29.79 16.86 -9.11
C TRP A 405 28.72 15.93 -8.47
N VAL A 406 28.00 16.43 -7.46
CA VAL A 406 26.88 15.67 -6.88
C VAL A 406 25.84 15.40 -7.93
N ASP A 407 25.41 16.41 -8.71
CA ASP A 407 24.37 16.23 -9.74
C ASP A 407 24.79 15.20 -10.81
N SER A 408 26.06 15.11 -11.16
CA SER A 408 26.56 14.09 -12.11
C SER A 408 26.39 12.66 -11.58
N ARG A 409 26.41 12.46 -10.24
CA ARG A 409 26.21 11.14 -9.61
C ARG A 409 24.75 10.69 -9.61
N PHE A 410 23.81 11.64 -9.69
CA PHE A 410 22.38 11.40 -9.66
C PHE A 410 21.72 11.50 -11.04
N ASN A 411 22.48 11.47 -12.12
CA ASN A 411 21.92 11.47 -13.48
C ASN A 411 21.29 10.11 -13.80
N THR A 412 19.95 10.11 -13.98
CA THR A 412 19.15 8.92 -14.29
C THR A 412 19.07 8.60 -15.78
N ASP A 413 19.45 9.52 -16.69
CA ASP A 413 19.30 9.35 -18.14
C ASP A 413 20.11 8.16 -18.68
N SER A 414 21.17 7.77 -17.97
CA SER A 414 22.04 6.64 -18.30
C SER A 414 21.73 5.36 -17.50
N SER A 415 20.68 5.36 -16.66
CA SER A 415 20.32 4.20 -15.86
C SER A 415 19.79 3.05 -16.72
N VAL A 416 20.50 1.91 -16.71
CA VAL A 416 20.06 0.68 -17.34
C VAL A 416 19.45 -0.22 -16.27
N LEU A 417 18.16 -0.06 -16.04
CA LEU A 417 17.39 -0.99 -15.20
C LEU A 417 17.22 -2.32 -15.94
N ALA A 418 17.19 -3.44 -15.22
CA ALA A 418 16.76 -4.71 -15.79
C ALA A 418 15.32 -4.59 -16.31
N ASP A 419 14.97 -5.29 -17.41
CA ASP A 419 13.65 -5.19 -18.03
C ASP A 419 12.51 -5.33 -17.02
N GLY A 420 11.79 -4.22 -16.79
CA GLY A 420 10.67 -4.11 -15.85
C GLY A 420 11.05 -4.14 -14.37
N ALA A 421 12.31 -3.91 -13.98
CA ALA A 421 12.67 -3.64 -12.59
C ALA A 421 12.16 -2.24 -12.19
N ALA A 422 11.72 -2.10 -10.94
CA ALA A 422 11.22 -0.83 -10.41
C ALA A 422 12.39 0.07 -9.94
N PHE A 423 13.52 -0.52 -9.54
CA PHE A 423 14.72 0.16 -9.08
C PHE A 423 15.93 -0.77 -9.16
N ASP A 424 17.14 -0.22 -8.96
CA ASP A 424 18.40 -0.93 -9.13
C ASP A 424 18.80 -1.82 -7.92
N LEU A 425 19.83 -2.65 -8.11
CA LEU A 425 20.32 -3.60 -7.09
C LEU A 425 20.93 -2.91 -5.87
N ILE A 426 21.55 -1.72 -6.02
CA ILE A 426 22.16 -1.00 -4.91
C ILE A 426 21.08 -0.53 -3.94
N ARG A 427 20.03 0.06 -4.46
CA ARG A 427 18.90 0.48 -3.65
C ARG A 427 18.17 -0.70 -3.00
N ALA A 428 18.03 -1.81 -3.72
CA ALA A 428 17.46 -3.04 -3.15
C ALA A 428 18.32 -3.57 -1.99
N ALA A 429 19.63 -3.57 -2.13
CA ALA A 429 20.56 -3.98 -1.08
C ALA A 429 20.48 -3.05 0.14
N VAL A 430 20.52 -1.73 -0.07
CA VAL A 430 20.38 -0.75 1.03
C VAL A 430 19.04 -0.95 1.76
N ASN A 431 17.93 -1.06 1.04
CA ASN A 431 16.61 -1.24 1.65
C ASN A 431 16.57 -2.47 2.56
N LEU A 432 17.02 -3.63 2.06
CA LEU A 432 16.95 -4.89 2.81
C LEU A 432 17.91 -4.93 4.00
N VAL A 433 19.15 -4.52 3.78
CA VAL A 433 20.17 -4.54 4.83
C VAL A 433 19.84 -3.56 5.95
N LEU A 434 19.53 -2.32 5.60
CA LEU A 434 19.23 -1.28 6.58
C LEU A 434 17.94 -1.58 7.36
N ALA A 435 16.86 -2.00 6.67
CA ALA A 435 15.64 -2.37 7.35
C ALA A 435 15.85 -3.56 8.29
N GLY A 436 16.58 -4.59 7.84
CA GLY A 436 16.93 -5.74 8.68
C GLY A 436 17.73 -5.34 9.92
N LEU A 437 18.68 -4.43 9.78
CA LEU A 437 19.47 -3.91 10.90
C LEU A 437 18.61 -3.14 11.90
N LEU A 438 17.74 -2.24 11.43
CA LEU A 438 16.89 -1.44 12.30
C LEU A 438 15.88 -2.32 13.07
N VAL A 439 15.26 -3.30 12.40
CA VAL A 439 14.35 -4.24 13.05
C VAL A 439 15.10 -5.10 14.07
N ALA A 440 16.25 -5.67 13.71
CA ALA A 440 17.04 -6.50 14.60
C ALA A 440 17.55 -5.71 15.84
N MET A 441 17.89 -4.43 15.66
CA MET A 441 18.25 -3.54 16.76
C MET A 441 17.06 -3.33 17.74
N GLY A 442 15.86 -3.05 17.21
CA GLY A 442 14.67 -2.93 18.05
C GLY A 442 14.35 -4.20 18.81
N THR A 443 14.41 -5.36 18.13
CA THR A 443 14.18 -6.68 18.74
C THR A 443 15.21 -6.96 19.87
N SER A 444 16.48 -6.57 19.66
CA SER A 444 17.53 -6.74 20.69
C SER A 444 17.29 -5.91 21.96
N MET A 445 16.57 -4.80 21.83
CA MET A 445 16.16 -3.93 22.93
C MET A 445 14.81 -4.37 23.55
N LYS A 446 14.24 -5.49 23.11
CA LYS A 446 12.89 -5.96 23.47
C LYS A 446 11.79 -4.93 23.17
N LEU A 447 11.99 -4.06 22.18
CA LEU A 447 11.00 -3.13 21.68
C LEU A 447 10.32 -3.74 20.45
N PRO A 448 9.02 -4.07 20.50
CA PRO A 448 8.29 -4.53 19.33
C PRO A 448 8.15 -3.38 18.35
N LEU A 449 8.97 -3.39 17.30
CA LEU A 449 8.87 -2.41 16.21
C LEU A 449 7.96 -2.94 15.12
N SER A 450 7.28 -2.00 14.44
CA SER A 450 6.56 -2.36 13.22
C SER A 450 7.53 -2.59 12.07
N THR A 451 7.70 -3.84 11.67
CA THR A 451 8.53 -4.22 10.52
C THR A 451 8.00 -3.58 9.24
N THR A 452 6.67 -3.48 9.07
CA THR A 452 6.02 -2.81 7.95
C THR A 452 6.37 -1.33 7.88
N TYR A 453 6.32 -0.61 9.00
CA TYR A 453 6.64 0.83 9.03
C TYR A 453 8.10 1.08 8.72
N VAL A 454 9.01 0.32 9.34
CA VAL A 454 10.45 0.46 9.13
C VAL A 454 10.82 0.20 7.67
N THR A 455 10.37 -0.93 7.10
CA THR A 455 10.71 -1.30 5.71
C THR A 455 10.13 -0.33 4.69
N PHE A 456 8.88 0.08 4.87
CA PHE A 456 8.24 1.07 4.01
C PHE A 456 8.97 2.42 4.06
N MET A 457 9.32 2.90 5.25
CA MET A 457 9.98 4.20 5.40
C MET A 457 11.43 4.19 4.92
N VAL A 458 12.17 3.10 5.08
CA VAL A 458 13.50 2.93 4.46
C VAL A 458 13.36 2.98 2.93
N ALA A 459 12.38 2.29 2.35
CA ALA A 459 12.14 2.31 0.90
C ALA A 459 11.73 3.70 0.39
N MET A 460 10.94 4.45 1.14
CA MET A 460 10.55 5.82 0.79
C MET A 460 11.73 6.79 0.94
N GLY A 461 12.51 6.70 2.00
CA GLY A 461 13.72 7.50 2.21
C GLY A 461 14.75 7.25 1.11
N SER A 462 15.02 6.00 0.76
CA SER A 462 15.92 5.65 -0.35
C SER A 462 15.40 6.13 -1.70
N SER A 463 14.08 6.11 -1.92
CA SER A 463 13.44 6.66 -3.11
C SER A 463 13.62 8.16 -3.24
N LEU A 464 13.49 8.89 -2.13
CA LEU A 464 13.72 10.32 -2.07
C LEU A 464 15.20 10.65 -2.35
N ALA A 465 16.11 9.92 -1.71
CA ALA A 465 17.55 10.09 -1.91
C ALA A 465 17.98 9.89 -3.37
N ASP A 466 17.40 8.93 -4.06
CA ASP A 466 17.64 8.65 -5.48
C ASP A 466 17.05 9.69 -6.43
N ARG A 467 16.42 10.76 -5.92
CA ARG A 467 15.68 11.75 -6.72
C ARG A 467 14.59 11.12 -7.60
N ALA A 468 14.08 9.95 -7.20
CA ALA A 468 13.00 9.28 -7.92
C ALA A 468 11.67 10.07 -7.85
N TRP A 469 11.58 11.06 -6.96
CA TRP A 469 10.44 11.97 -6.82
C TRP A 469 10.70 13.22 -7.66
N SER A 470 10.38 13.14 -8.97
CA SER A 470 10.44 14.30 -9.87
C SER A 470 9.48 15.39 -9.38
N ARG A 471 9.65 16.60 -9.88
CA ARG A 471 8.79 17.74 -9.51
C ARG A 471 7.31 17.46 -9.81
N GLU A 472 7.04 16.72 -10.87
CA GLU A 472 5.70 16.33 -11.33
C GLU A 472 5.11 15.20 -10.50
N SER A 473 5.93 14.24 -10.04
CA SER A 473 5.47 13.06 -9.30
C SER A 473 5.48 13.24 -7.78
N ALA A 474 6.29 14.17 -7.25
CA ALA A 474 6.51 14.33 -5.80
C ALA A 474 5.19 14.52 -5.01
N VAL A 475 4.25 15.34 -5.51
CA VAL A 475 2.98 15.60 -4.82
C VAL A 475 2.14 14.33 -4.71
N PHE A 476 2.10 13.52 -5.77
CA PHE A 476 1.32 12.27 -5.79
C PHE A 476 1.94 11.22 -4.86
N ARG A 477 3.28 11.08 -4.88
CA ARG A 477 4.00 10.13 -4.01
C ARG A 477 3.90 10.51 -2.54
N ILE A 478 4.07 11.79 -2.21
CA ILE A 478 3.86 12.28 -0.83
C ILE A 478 2.41 12.05 -0.40
N THR A 479 1.42 12.27 -1.28
CA THR A 479 0.03 11.94 -0.95
C THR A 479 -0.13 10.46 -0.66
N GLY A 480 0.50 9.58 -1.46
CA GLY A 480 0.50 8.14 -1.22
C GLY A 480 1.11 7.77 0.14
N VAL A 481 2.29 8.31 0.46
CA VAL A 481 2.95 8.09 1.76
C VAL A 481 2.08 8.58 2.92
N LEU A 482 1.52 9.80 2.83
CA LEU A 482 0.62 10.33 3.86
C LEU A 482 -0.67 9.52 4.00
N SER A 483 -1.20 8.98 2.90
CA SER A 483 -2.38 8.10 2.94
C SER A 483 -2.08 6.78 3.65
N VAL A 484 -0.90 6.19 3.41
CA VAL A 484 -0.44 4.98 4.10
C VAL A 484 -0.25 5.25 5.60
N ILE A 485 0.47 6.33 5.95
CA ILE A 485 0.66 6.74 7.35
C ILE A 485 -0.69 7.04 8.03
N GLY A 486 -1.60 7.73 7.35
CA GLY A 486 -2.97 7.97 7.85
C GLY A 486 -3.74 6.67 8.09
N GLY A 487 -3.57 5.68 7.21
CA GLY A 487 -4.11 4.33 7.38
C GLY A 487 -3.59 3.66 8.65
N TRP A 488 -2.31 3.83 8.99
CA TRP A 488 -1.72 3.27 10.21
C TRP A 488 -2.36 3.84 11.49
N PHE A 489 -2.62 5.14 11.55
CA PHE A 489 -3.32 5.74 12.68
C PHE A 489 -4.78 5.28 12.77
N ILE A 490 -5.44 5.13 11.64
CA ILE A 490 -6.82 4.59 11.58
C ILE A 490 -6.84 3.15 12.08
N THR A 491 -5.86 2.32 11.68
CA THR A 491 -5.75 0.93 12.16
C THR A 491 -5.56 0.89 13.67
N ALA A 492 -4.62 1.68 14.22
CA ALA A 492 -4.36 1.75 15.65
C ALA A 492 -5.62 2.16 16.45
N GLY A 493 -6.30 3.23 15.99
CA GLY A 493 -7.54 3.68 16.61
C GLY A 493 -8.68 2.67 16.52
N ALA A 494 -8.85 2.04 15.36
CA ALA A 494 -9.85 1.00 15.16
C ALA A 494 -9.58 -0.23 16.03
N ALA A 495 -8.32 -0.69 16.08
CA ALA A 495 -7.88 -1.81 16.91
C ALA A 495 -8.23 -1.58 18.39
N PHE A 496 -7.84 -0.41 18.91
CA PHE A 496 -8.17 -0.02 20.29
C PHE A 496 -9.68 0.01 20.56
N ILE A 497 -10.44 0.75 19.74
CA ILE A 497 -11.88 0.96 19.97
C ILE A 497 -12.66 -0.34 19.82
N ILE A 498 -12.40 -1.12 18.78
CA ILE A 498 -13.13 -2.37 18.53
C ILE A 498 -12.82 -3.37 19.64
N CYS A 499 -11.55 -3.56 20.00
CA CYS A 499 -11.18 -4.48 21.08
C CYS A 499 -11.74 -4.03 22.43
N TYR A 500 -11.72 -2.72 22.74
CA TYR A 500 -12.39 -2.15 23.93
C TYR A 500 -13.87 -2.52 23.99
N LEU A 501 -14.61 -2.32 22.88
CA LEU A 501 -16.04 -2.64 22.82
C LEU A 501 -16.32 -4.14 22.93
N VAL A 502 -15.52 -4.96 22.22
CA VAL A 502 -15.66 -6.42 22.25
C VAL A 502 -15.36 -6.98 23.65
N THR A 503 -14.31 -6.47 24.31
CA THR A 503 -13.96 -6.88 25.69
C THR A 503 -15.08 -6.53 26.68
N ASN A 504 -15.64 -5.32 26.62
CA ASN A 504 -16.81 -4.96 27.43
C ASN A 504 -18.00 -5.88 27.15
N GLY A 505 -18.27 -6.16 25.87
CA GLY A 505 -19.33 -7.11 25.48
C GLY A 505 -19.10 -8.51 26.06
N MET A 506 -17.86 -9.01 26.05
CA MET A 506 -17.51 -10.32 26.62
C MET A 506 -17.63 -10.35 28.13
N TYR A 507 -17.18 -9.27 28.81
CA TYR A 507 -17.24 -9.20 30.26
C TYR A 507 -18.68 -9.18 30.80
N PHE A 508 -19.53 -8.29 30.27
CA PHE A 508 -20.93 -8.16 30.72
C PHE A 508 -21.87 -9.21 30.13
N GLY A 509 -21.64 -9.63 28.87
CA GLY A 509 -22.46 -10.63 28.19
C GLY A 509 -22.07 -12.07 28.47
N SER A 510 -21.00 -12.27 29.27
CA SER A 510 -20.52 -13.58 29.73
C SER A 510 -20.33 -14.59 28.57
N SER A 511 -20.53 -15.88 28.86
CA SER A 511 -20.35 -16.97 27.88
C SER A 511 -21.19 -16.83 26.63
N VAL A 512 -22.38 -16.22 26.69
CA VAL A 512 -23.28 -16.06 25.53
C VAL A 512 -22.66 -15.11 24.51
N PHE A 513 -22.16 -13.96 24.95
CA PHE A 513 -21.53 -13.01 24.02
C PHE A 513 -20.21 -13.56 23.44
N MET A 514 -19.42 -14.28 24.24
CA MET A 514 -18.21 -14.96 23.76
C MET A 514 -18.53 -15.94 22.62
N ILE A 515 -19.56 -16.78 22.78
CA ILE A 515 -19.99 -17.74 21.74
C ILE A 515 -20.48 -17.00 20.51
N CYS A 516 -21.28 -15.96 20.68
CA CYS A 516 -21.77 -15.14 19.55
C CYS A 516 -20.62 -14.48 18.78
N ALA A 517 -19.61 -13.94 19.48
CA ALA A 517 -18.43 -13.34 18.89
C ALA A 517 -17.60 -14.38 18.11
N ILE A 518 -17.44 -15.58 18.65
CA ILE A 518 -16.77 -16.71 17.98
C ILE A 518 -17.50 -17.06 16.67
N ILE A 519 -18.82 -17.26 16.74
CA ILE A 519 -19.63 -17.60 15.55
C ILE A 519 -19.57 -16.48 14.51
N PHE A 520 -19.63 -15.23 14.96
CA PHE A 520 -19.56 -14.07 14.08
C PHE A 520 -18.18 -13.96 13.39
N ALA A 521 -17.08 -14.18 14.11
CA ALA A 521 -15.74 -14.20 13.55
C ALA A 521 -15.60 -15.30 12.47
N ILE A 522 -16.04 -16.52 12.77
CA ILE A 522 -16.02 -17.64 11.81
C ILE A 522 -16.86 -17.30 10.57
N PHE A 523 -18.05 -16.74 10.75
CA PHE A 523 -18.93 -16.34 9.65
C PHE A 523 -18.27 -15.31 8.74
N LEU A 524 -17.64 -14.27 9.31
CA LEU A 524 -16.96 -13.23 8.53
C LEU A 524 -15.76 -13.78 7.77
N LEU A 525 -14.93 -14.63 8.39
CA LEU A 525 -13.80 -15.27 7.75
C LEU A 525 -14.21 -16.15 6.57
N ILE A 526 -15.25 -16.95 6.72
CA ILE A 526 -15.78 -17.78 5.63
C ILE A 526 -16.31 -16.89 4.50
N ARG A 527 -17.09 -15.86 4.83
CA ARG A 527 -17.66 -14.92 3.85
C ARG A 527 -16.58 -14.16 3.06
N SER A 528 -15.52 -13.71 3.73
CA SER A 528 -14.41 -13.00 3.11
C SER A 528 -13.66 -13.89 2.11
N ASN A 529 -13.36 -15.11 2.50
CA ASN A 529 -12.68 -16.06 1.63
C ASN A 529 -13.53 -16.52 0.43
N MET A 530 -14.86 -16.65 0.60
CA MET A 530 -15.78 -16.99 -0.49
C MET A 530 -15.95 -15.86 -1.53
N LYS A 531 -15.85 -14.60 -1.12
CA LYS A 531 -15.98 -13.43 -2.00
C LYS A 531 -14.69 -13.02 -2.69
N TYR A 532 -13.55 -13.57 -2.28
CA TYR A 532 -12.28 -13.28 -2.92
C TYR A 532 -12.21 -13.97 -4.29
N THR A 533 -12.76 -13.35 -5.31
CA THR A 533 -12.40 -13.60 -6.70
C THR A 533 -11.13 -12.82 -7.00
N PRO A 534 -9.99 -13.47 -7.24
CA PRO A 534 -8.82 -12.75 -7.70
C PRO A 534 -9.21 -12.05 -9.00
N THR A 535 -9.04 -10.73 -9.06
CA THR A 535 -9.16 -9.96 -10.29
C THR A 535 -8.00 -10.40 -11.20
N THR A 536 -8.17 -11.54 -11.86
CA THR A 536 -7.12 -12.25 -12.63
C THR A 536 -6.93 -11.64 -14.01
N GLN A 537 -7.79 -10.69 -14.43
CA GLN A 537 -7.62 -9.99 -15.68
C GLN A 537 -7.22 -8.54 -15.39
N GLU A 538 -5.94 -8.24 -15.64
CA GLU A 538 -5.51 -6.83 -15.72
C GLU A 538 -6.36 -6.15 -16.81
N PRO A 539 -6.84 -4.90 -16.58
CA PRO A 539 -7.53 -4.14 -17.61
C PRO A 539 -6.70 -4.14 -18.91
N GLU A 540 -7.35 -4.30 -20.03
CA GLU A 540 -6.66 -4.37 -21.34
C GLU A 540 -5.81 -3.12 -21.59
N GLU A 541 -6.28 -1.95 -21.13
CA GLU A 541 -5.54 -0.68 -21.10
C GLU A 541 -4.18 -0.83 -20.40
N ASP A 542 -4.14 -1.45 -19.22
CA ASP A 542 -2.91 -1.66 -18.45
C ASP A 542 -1.95 -2.61 -19.18
N VAL A 543 -2.47 -3.63 -19.84
CA VAL A 543 -1.68 -4.61 -20.61
C VAL A 543 -1.02 -3.93 -21.81
N ILE A 544 -1.78 -3.12 -22.59
CA ILE A 544 -1.27 -2.39 -23.76
C ILE A 544 -0.19 -1.41 -23.31
N PHE A 545 -0.46 -0.62 -22.26
CA PHE A 545 0.50 0.36 -21.72
C PHE A 545 1.79 -0.30 -21.23
N LYS A 546 1.71 -1.42 -20.50
CA LYS A 546 2.90 -2.16 -20.06
C LYS A 546 3.72 -2.72 -21.23
N LYS A 547 3.06 -3.22 -22.29
CA LYS A 547 3.74 -3.68 -23.51
C LYS A 547 4.48 -2.51 -24.18
N MET A 548 3.82 -1.36 -24.29
CA MET A 548 4.41 -0.14 -24.88
C MET A 548 5.66 0.33 -24.10
N LEU A 549 5.65 0.26 -22.76
CA LEU A 549 6.80 0.61 -21.93
C LEU A 549 7.97 -0.34 -22.11
N ARG A 550 7.70 -1.63 -22.37
CA ARG A 550 8.72 -2.70 -22.50
C ARG A 550 9.34 -2.78 -23.89
N SER A 551 8.62 -2.39 -24.93
CA SER A 551 9.14 -2.44 -26.30
C SER A 551 10.34 -1.51 -26.46
N GLN A 552 11.36 -1.95 -27.21
CA GLN A 552 12.54 -1.16 -27.57
C GLN A 552 12.42 -0.58 -28.99
N ASP A 553 11.56 -1.17 -29.83
CA ASP A 553 11.32 -0.70 -31.20
C ASP A 553 10.36 0.49 -31.24
N LYS A 554 10.78 1.57 -31.86
CA LYS A 554 9.99 2.82 -32.01
C LYS A 554 8.71 2.60 -32.84
N ALA A 555 8.76 1.73 -33.87
CA ALA A 555 7.60 1.43 -34.71
C ALA A 555 6.56 0.62 -33.94
N GLU A 556 6.98 -0.37 -33.17
CA GLU A 556 6.10 -1.15 -32.30
C GLU A 556 5.48 -0.27 -31.21
N ARG A 557 6.26 0.63 -30.58
CA ARG A 557 5.74 1.62 -29.62
C ARG A 557 4.65 2.49 -30.21
N TRP A 558 4.84 2.97 -31.45
CA TRP A 558 3.84 3.76 -32.15
C TRP A 558 2.55 2.97 -32.39
N SER A 559 2.66 1.71 -32.82
CA SER A 559 1.49 0.83 -32.99
C SER A 559 0.74 0.62 -31.67
N LEU A 560 1.45 0.36 -30.58
CA LEU A 560 0.88 0.17 -29.25
C LEU A 560 0.26 1.46 -28.70
N LEU A 561 0.87 2.61 -28.95
CA LEU A 561 0.30 3.91 -28.56
C LEU A 561 -1.02 4.18 -29.30
N LYS A 562 -1.08 3.91 -30.62
CA LYS A 562 -2.34 4.02 -31.37
C LYS A 562 -3.42 3.12 -30.79
N GLN A 563 -3.09 1.87 -30.46
CA GLN A 563 -4.03 0.93 -29.84
C GLN A 563 -4.51 1.43 -28.47
N HIS A 564 -3.60 1.95 -27.64
CA HIS A 564 -3.96 2.48 -26.33
C HIS A 564 -4.89 3.69 -26.43
N VAL A 565 -4.58 4.67 -27.29
CA VAL A 565 -5.40 5.86 -27.50
C VAL A 565 -6.78 5.50 -28.07
N ASP A 566 -6.85 4.58 -29.03
CA ASP A 566 -8.11 4.11 -29.62
C ASP A 566 -8.99 3.40 -28.58
N TYR A 567 -8.39 2.50 -27.81
CA TYR A 567 -9.09 1.79 -26.72
C TYR A 567 -9.67 2.77 -25.70
N CYS A 568 -8.85 3.70 -25.20
CA CYS A 568 -9.27 4.70 -24.23
C CYS A 568 -10.40 5.59 -24.74
N ASN A 569 -10.32 6.04 -26.00
CA ASN A 569 -11.35 6.89 -26.61
C ASN A 569 -12.67 6.12 -26.80
N LYS A 570 -12.63 4.86 -27.20
CA LYS A 570 -13.84 4.00 -27.31
C LYS A 570 -14.52 3.80 -25.95
N GLU A 571 -13.73 3.57 -24.90
CA GLU A 571 -14.25 3.45 -23.52
C GLU A 571 -14.93 4.75 -23.06
N GLN A 572 -14.33 5.91 -23.36
CA GLN A 572 -14.92 7.21 -23.02
C GLN A 572 -16.17 7.52 -23.83
N LEU A 573 -16.25 7.12 -25.11
CA LEU A 573 -17.44 7.25 -25.93
C LEU A 573 -18.61 6.42 -25.38
N ARG A 574 -18.34 5.17 -25.03
CA ARG A 574 -19.33 4.29 -24.38
C ARG A 574 -19.82 4.88 -23.08
N PHE A 575 -18.91 5.31 -22.22
CA PHE A 575 -19.25 6.00 -20.98
C PHE A 575 -20.13 7.22 -21.21
N ALA A 576 -19.79 8.06 -22.23
CA ALA A 576 -20.54 9.27 -22.53
C ALA A 576 -21.96 8.95 -23.00
N ALA A 577 -22.17 7.94 -23.84
CA ALA A 577 -23.48 7.48 -24.29
C ALA A 577 -24.34 7.01 -23.10
N ASP A 578 -23.80 6.08 -22.31
CA ASP A 578 -24.51 5.49 -21.17
C ASP A 578 -24.86 6.53 -20.08
N CYS A 579 -23.91 7.43 -19.79
CA CYS A 579 -24.11 8.47 -18.79
C CYS A 579 -25.11 9.52 -19.26
N TYR A 580 -25.05 9.94 -20.54
CA TYR A 580 -26.00 10.87 -21.14
C TYR A 580 -27.42 10.30 -21.11
N GLN A 581 -27.61 9.05 -21.55
CA GLN A 581 -28.89 8.37 -21.51
C GLN A 581 -29.43 8.35 -20.08
N ARG A 582 -28.64 7.91 -19.13
CA ARG A 582 -29.05 7.79 -17.71
C ARG A 582 -29.47 9.11 -17.09
N ILE A 583 -28.72 10.19 -17.37
CA ILE A 583 -29.03 11.53 -16.83
C ILE A 583 -30.32 12.06 -17.42
N THR A 584 -30.49 11.96 -18.75
CA THR A 584 -31.66 12.50 -19.45
C THR A 584 -32.93 11.69 -19.17
N ASP A 585 -32.83 10.36 -19.10
CA ASP A 585 -33.93 9.49 -18.67
C ASP A 585 -34.35 9.78 -17.23
N ALA A 586 -33.37 9.90 -16.32
CA ALA A 586 -33.64 10.21 -14.91
C ALA A 586 -34.30 11.59 -14.71
N PHE A 587 -33.94 12.57 -15.53
CA PHE A 587 -34.60 13.88 -15.52
C PHE A 587 -36.03 13.81 -16.02
N LEU A 588 -36.29 13.09 -17.12
CA LEU A 588 -37.60 12.97 -17.71
C LEU A 588 -38.60 12.14 -16.83
N HIS A 589 -38.06 11.19 -16.04
CA HIS A 589 -38.85 10.35 -15.14
C HIS A 589 -38.79 10.80 -13.67
N GLU A 590 -38.19 11.96 -13.37
CA GLU A 590 -38.08 12.55 -12.04
C GLU A 590 -37.37 11.65 -11.01
N GLU A 591 -36.35 10.89 -11.45
CA GLU A 591 -35.59 9.96 -10.62
C GLU A 591 -34.30 10.59 -10.04
N TYR A 592 -34.25 10.81 -8.73
CA TYR A 592 -33.09 11.42 -8.07
C TYR A 592 -31.87 10.50 -7.94
N ARG A 593 -32.08 9.19 -7.64
CA ARG A 593 -30.99 8.24 -7.38
C ARG A 593 -30.02 8.05 -8.55
N PRO A 594 -30.47 7.88 -9.81
CA PRO A 594 -29.56 7.76 -10.95
C PRO A 594 -28.71 9.01 -11.18
N LEU A 595 -29.24 10.22 -10.93
CA LEU A 595 -28.49 11.48 -11.05
C LEU A 595 -27.38 11.59 -10.01
N ARG A 596 -27.65 11.20 -8.77
CA ARG A 596 -26.61 11.13 -7.72
C ARG A 596 -25.51 10.12 -8.09
N HIS A 597 -25.90 8.98 -8.66
CA HIS A 597 -24.93 7.97 -9.10
C HIS A 597 -24.08 8.47 -10.27
N ALA A 598 -24.71 9.15 -11.24
CA ALA A 598 -24.02 9.78 -12.37
C ALA A 598 -22.98 10.81 -11.93
N THR A 599 -23.23 11.59 -10.87
CA THR A 599 -22.24 12.52 -10.30
C THR A 599 -20.93 11.80 -9.93
N HIS A 600 -21.04 10.65 -9.24
CA HIS A 600 -19.87 9.87 -8.84
C HIS A 600 -19.14 9.24 -10.05
N GLN A 601 -19.92 8.75 -11.02
CA GLN A 601 -19.36 8.16 -12.25
C GLN A 601 -18.61 9.19 -13.09
N ILE A 602 -19.16 10.40 -13.24
CA ILE A 602 -18.51 11.52 -13.97
C ILE A 602 -17.18 11.90 -13.29
N GLU A 603 -17.14 11.96 -11.96
CA GLU A 603 -15.89 12.25 -11.23
C GLU A 603 -14.85 11.13 -11.40
N THR A 604 -15.29 9.88 -11.42
CA THR A 604 -14.41 8.73 -11.66
C THR A 604 -13.86 8.74 -13.08
N ALA A 605 -14.72 8.94 -14.09
CA ALA A 605 -14.30 9.06 -15.48
C ALA A 605 -13.31 10.22 -15.71
N ARG A 606 -13.50 11.35 -15.01
CA ARG A 606 -12.56 12.49 -15.06
C ARG A 606 -11.18 12.13 -14.50
N LYS A 607 -11.14 11.35 -13.40
CA LYS A 607 -9.86 10.87 -12.84
C LYS A 607 -9.17 9.88 -13.79
N GLN A 608 -9.94 8.96 -14.37
CA GLN A 608 -9.46 7.98 -15.33
C GLN A 608 -8.90 8.65 -16.59
N MET A 609 -9.63 9.61 -17.17
CA MET A 609 -9.16 10.38 -18.33
C MET A 609 -7.82 11.09 -18.06
N LYS A 610 -7.63 11.70 -16.88
CA LYS A 610 -6.35 12.33 -16.52
C LYS A 610 -5.22 11.31 -16.44
N ARG A 611 -5.49 10.10 -15.95
CA ARG A 611 -4.54 8.99 -15.89
C ARG A 611 -4.17 8.54 -17.32
N GLN A 612 -5.16 8.31 -18.18
CA GLN A 612 -4.99 7.93 -19.57
C GLN A 612 -4.16 8.96 -20.35
N ARG A 613 -4.50 10.25 -20.22
CA ARG A 613 -3.74 11.35 -20.82
C ARG A 613 -2.27 11.34 -20.43
N ARG A 614 -1.96 11.07 -19.15
CA ARG A 614 -0.56 10.98 -18.68
C ARG A 614 0.17 9.82 -19.33
N ARG A 615 -0.46 8.66 -19.46
CA ARG A 615 0.08 7.46 -20.12
C ARG A 615 0.38 7.71 -21.60
N ASP A 616 -0.54 8.35 -22.30
CA ASP A 616 -0.38 8.70 -23.70
C ASP A 616 0.78 9.68 -23.92
N ILE A 617 0.93 10.69 -23.05
CA ILE A 617 2.05 11.64 -23.11
C ILE A 617 3.38 10.90 -22.88
N ILE A 618 3.44 9.94 -21.97
CA ILE A 618 4.64 9.09 -21.77
C ILE A 618 4.92 8.30 -23.05
N GLY A 619 3.89 7.76 -23.70
CA GLY A 619 4.01 7.06 -24.98
C GLY A 619 4.54 7.97 -26.08
N LEU A 620 3.98 9.17 -26.23
CA LEU A 620 4.42 10.17 -27.22
C LEU A 620 5.88 10.59 -27.06
N ARG A 621 6.39 10.69 -25.84
CA ARG A 621 7.81 11.00 -25.56
C ARG A 621 8.76 9.87 -25.98
N ARG A 622 8.28 8.64 -26.17
CA ARG A 622 9.11 7.45 -26.43
C ARG A 622 9.09 6.98 -27.88
N ILE A 623 8.28 7.59 -28.74
CA ILE A 623 8.28 7.37 -30.19
C ILE A 623 9.31 8.27 -30.89
N ASP A 624 9.34 8.23 -32.21
CA ASP A 624 10.23 9.10 -32.98
C ASP A 624 9.86 10.57 -32.81
N ASN A 625 10.88 11.46 -32.67
CA ASN A 625 10.67 12.86 -32.33
C ASN A 625 9.89 13.63 -33.43
N ILE A 626 10.14 13.33 -34.71
CA ILE A 626 9.45 13.99 -35.86
C ILE A 626 7.97 13.60 -35.80
N LEU A 627 7.70 12.32 -35.69
CA LEU A 627 6.35 11.79 -35.60
C LEU A 627 5.62 12.30 -34.33
N ALA A 628 6.30 12.39 -33.21
CA ALA A 628 5.75 12.90 -31.96
C ALA A 628 5.28 14.35 -32.11
N VAL A 629 6.07 15.22 -32.74
CA VAL A 629 5.71 16.63 -32.99
C VAL A 629 4.50 16.72 -33.93
N GLU A 630 4.48 15.95 -35.02
CA GLU A 630 3.36 15.91 -35.96
C GLU A 630 2.05 15.47 -35.31
N LYS A 631 2.08 14.37 -34.57
CA LYS A 631 0.88 13.75 -34.01
C LYS A 631 0.39 14.41 -32.71
N ASN A 632 1.24 15.17 -32.03
CA ASN A 632 0.92 15.80 -30.74
C ASN A 632 -0.31 16.73 -30.83
N THR A 633 -0.39 17.56 -31.88
CA THR A 633 -1.52 18.49 -32.10
C THR A 633 -2.85 17.73 -32.20
N TRP A 634 -2.87 16.65 -32.97
CA TRP A 634 -4.07 15.86 -33.21
C TRP A 634 -4.47 15.06 -31.98
N TYR A 635 -3.49 14.55 -31.22
CA TYR A 635 -3.72 13.93 -29.91
C TYR A 635 -4.39 14.90 -28.96
N PHE A 636 -3.85 16.11 -28.79
CA PHE A 636 -4.44 17.10 -27.88
C PHE A 636 -5.83 17.57 -28.34
N LEU A 637 -6.09 17.66 -29.61
CA LEU A 637 -7.43 17.97 -30.12
C LEU A 637 -8.44 16.88 -29.70
N ALA A 638 -8.09 15.62 -29.90
CA ALA A 638 -8.93 14.49 -29.51
C ALA A 638 -9.15 14.46 -27.97
N ASN A 639 -8.07 14.56 -27.20
CA ASN A 639 -8.14 14.52 -25.74
C ASN A 639 -8.93 15.69 -25.13
N ASN A 640 -8.78 16.91 -25.67
CA ASN A 640 -9.58 18.06 -25.24
C ASN A 640 -11.06 17.87 -25.57
N ALA A 641 -11.39 17.23 -26.70
CA ALA A 641 -12.76 16.92 -27.07
C ALA A 641 -13.39 15.93 -26.06
N VAL A 642 -12.67 14.89 -25.63
CA VAL A 642 -13.11 13.97 -24.55
C VAL A 642 -13.33 14.73 -23.25
N GLU A 643 -12.41 15.62 -22.88
CA GLU A 643 -12.53 16.43 -21.67
C GLU A 643 -13.80 17.30 -21.70
N GLN A 644 -14.09 17.93 -22.83
CA GLN A 644 -15.31 18.73 -23.02
C GLN A 644 -16.58 17.87 -22.93
N MET A 645 -16.59 16.65 -23.47
CA MET A 645 -17.72 15.73 -23.32
C MET A 645 -18.02 15.42 -21.85
N ILE A 646 -17.01 15.11 -21.06
CA ILE A 646 -17.16 14.84 -19.62
C ILE A 646 -17.69 16.09 -18.88
N PHE A 647 -17.20 17.28 -19.24
CA PHE A 647 -17.72 18.53 -18.66
C PHE A 647 -19.17 18.82 -19.06
N SER A 648 -19.57 18.54 -20.32
CA SER A 648 -20.96 18.69 -20.74
C SER A 648 -21.88 17.77 -19.96
N LEU A 649 -21.51 16.51 -19.76
CA LEU A 649 -22.27 15.59 -18.92
C LEU A 649 -22.44 16.12 -17.49
N LYS A 650 -21.42 16.72 -16.92
CA LYS A 650 -21.53 17.36 -15.60
C LYS A 650 -22.47 18.54 -15.59
N ARG A 651 -22.36 19.41 -16.61
CA ARG A 651 -23.25 20.59 -16.76
C ARG A 651 -24.71 20.22 -17.03
N ILE A 652 -24.98 19.03 -17.57
CA ILE A 652 -26.33 18.47 -17.64
C ILE A 652 -26.76 17.94 -16.27
N ASN A 653 -25.93 17.11 -15.65
CA ASN A 653 -26.31 16.38 -14.43
C ASN A 653 -26.54 17.28 -13.21
N ASP A 654 -25.69 18.31 -13.01
CA ASP A 654 -25.75 19.12 -11.79
C ASP A 654 -27.09 19.89 -11.69
N PRO A 655 -27.56 20.64 -12.74
CA PRO A 655 -28.85 21.29 -12.71
C PRO A 655 -30.05 20.32 -12.65
N CYS A 656 -29.95 19.17 -13.35
CA CYS A 656 -31.00 18.14 -13.29
C CYS A 656 -31.16 17.58 -11.86
N ARG A 657 -30.05 17.31 -11.19
CA ARG A 657 -30.04 16.81 -9.81
C ARG A 657 -30.59 17.82 -8.84
N GLU A 658 -30.25 19.10 -9.00
CA GLU A 658 -30.77 20.20 -8.18
C GLU A 658 -32.27 20.36 -8.37
N HIS A 659 -32.74 20.38 -9.60
CA HIS A 659 -34.14 20.50 -9.96
C HIS A 659 -35.01 19.41 -9.34
N ILE A 660 -34.61 18.17 -9.51
CA ILE A 660 -35.36 17.01 -8.97
C ILE A 660 -35.19 16.91 -7.45
N GLY A 661 -34.00 17.25 -6.92
CA GLY A 661 -33.75 17.25 -5.49
C GLY A 661 -34.61 18.28 -4.72
N ASN A 662 -34.98 19.39 -5.37
CA ASN A 662 -35.87 20.41 -4.84
C ASN A 662 -37.36 20.13 -5.15
N ASN A 663 -37.68 19.02 -5.81
CA ASN A 663 -39.02 18.62 -6.21
C ASN A 663 -39.74 19.69 -7.04
N PHE A 664 -39.03 20.33 -7.97
CA PHE A 664 -39.61 21.31 -8.89
C PHE A 664 -40.48 20.63 -9.95
N SER A 665 -41.38 21.39 -10.59
CA SER A 665 -42.33 20.87 -11.55
C SER A 665 -41.70 20.20 -12.76
N PRO A 666 -42.21 19.08 -13.28
CA PRO A 666 -41.68 18.40 -14.44
C PRO A 666 -41.78 19.24 -15.74
N VAL A 667 -41.01 18.83 -16.73
CA VAL A 667 -41.09 19.39 -18.09
C VAL A 667 -42.42 18.96 -18.74
N SER A 668 -42.98 19.82 -19.62
CA SER A 668 -44.17 19.51 -20.43
C SER A 668 -43.97 18.17 -21.17
N GLY A 669 -44.98 17.31 -21.13
CA GLY A 669 -44.98 15.99 -21.76
C GLY A 669 -44.76 16.03 -23.27
N GLU A 670 -45.20 17.08 -23.96
CA GLU A 670 -44.97 17.30 -25.39
C GLU A 670 -43.47 17.51 -25.70
N PHE A 671 -42.81 18.33 -24.89
CA PHE A 671 -41.35 18.53 -25.02
C PHE A 671 -40.58 17.27 -24.66
N ALA A 672 -40.96 16.57 -23.61
CA ALA A 672 -40.33 15.31 -23.21
C ALA A 672 -40.37 14.29 -24.35
N TYR A 673 -41.52 14.11 -25.00
CA TYR A 673 -41.71 13.15 -26.09
C TYR A 673 -40.85 13.48 -27.32
N THR A 674 -40.83 14.75 -27.73
CA THR A 674 -40.01 15.20 -28.89
C THR A 674 -38.53 15.06 -28.58
N PHE A 675 -38.09 15.40 -27.35
CA PHE A 675 -36.73 15.24 -26.94
C PHE A 675 -36.24 13.80 -26.89
N GLN A 676 -37.07 12.85 -26.44
CA GLN A 676 -36.73 11.43 -26.42
C GLN A 676 -36.33 10.87 -27.79
N LYS A 677 -36.93 11.39 -28.88
CA LYS A 677 -36.53 11.02 -30.26
C LYS A 677 -35.13 11.52 -30.60
N LEU A 678 -34.86 12.77 -30.22
CA LEU A 678 -33.54 13.39 -30.47
C LEU A 678 -32.47 12.75 -29.56
N GLN A 679 -32.80 12.45 -28.33
CA GLN A 679 -31.93 11.74 -27.37
C GLN A 679 -31.45 10.40 -27.95
N LYS A 680 -32.38 9.58 -28.47
CA LYS A 680 -32.04 8.29 -29.10
C LYS A 680 -31.06 8.48 -30.26
N GLN A 681 -31.28 9.47 -31.09
CA GLN A 681 -30.40 9.78 -32.23
C GLN A 681 -28.99 10.21 -31.74
N VAL A 682 -28.90 10.97 -30.65
CA VAL A 682 -27.61 11.31 -30.04
C VAL A 682 -26.88 10.05 -29.58
N ILE A 683 -27.57 9.17 -28.85
CA ILE A 683 -27.01 7.90 -28.34
C ILE A 683 -26.55 7.00 -29.50
N ASP A 684 -27.39 6.88 -30.56
CA ASP A 684 -27.07 6.07 -31.74
C ASP A 684 -25.80 6.57 -32.45
N ILE A 685 -25.60 7.90 -32.53
CA ILE A 685 -24.38 8.48 -33.11
C ILE A 685 -23.16 8.11 -32.25
N PHE A 686 -23.25 8.15 -30.91
CA PHE A 686 -22.13 7.73 -30.05
C PHE A 686 -21.77 6.26 -30.25
N HIS A 687 -22.75 5.37 -30.35
CA HIS A 687 -22.53 3.94 -30.63
C HIS A 687 -21.99 3.70 -32.04
N GLN A 688 -22.42 4.47 -33.04
CA GLN A 688 -21.81 4.42 -34.39
C GLN A 688 -20.34 4.83 -34.36
N CYS A 689 -19.97 5.85 -33.57
CA CYS A 689 -18.59 6.30 -33.42
C CYS A 689 -17.69 5.23 -32.76
N GLU A 690 -18.19 4.50 -31.79
CA GLU A 690 -17.44 3.41 -31.12
C GLU A 690 -17.01 2.34 -32.14
N ASN A 691 -17.85 2.06 -33.12
CA ASN A 691 -17.64 1.00 -34.12
C ASN A 691 -17.01 1.50 -35.44
N CYS A 692 -16.69 2.79 -35.55
CA CYS A 692 -16.11 3.38 -36.75
C CYS A 692 -14.62 3.07 -36.92
N ASN A 693 -14.30 2.14 -37.82
CA ASN A 693 -12.92 1.73 -38.14
C ASN A 693 -12.44 2.20 -39.53
N SER A 694 -13.26 2.97 -40.30
CA SER A 694 -12.89 3.44 -41.62
C SER A 694 -13.10 4.96 -41.78
N VAL A 695 -12.29 5.59 -42.64
CA VAL A 695 -12.37 7.03 -42.93
C VAL A 695 -13.76 7.41 -43.46
N ALA A 696 -14.36 6.56 -44.29
CA ALA A 696 -15.71 6.80 -44.84
C ALA A 696 -16.78 6.80 -43.72
N CYS A 697 -16.69 5.86 -42.77
CA CYS A 697 -17.57 5.82 -41.60
C CYS A 697 -17.42 7.08 -40.75
N VAL A 698 -16.22 7.53 -40.48
CA VAL A 698 -15.93 8.76 -39.72
C VAL A 698 -16.55 9.97 -40.38
N ALA A 699 -16.39 10.12 -41.71
CA ALA A 699 -16.96 11.23 -42.46
C ALA A 699 -18.49 11.24 -42.41
N GLN A 700 -19.13 10.08 -42.63
CA GLN A 700 -20.59 9.92 -42.57
C GLN A 700 -21.15 10.21 -41.17
N THR A 701 -20.46 9.75 -40.13
CA THR A 701 -20.89 9.98 -38.73
C THR A 701 -20.76 11.44 -38.35
N ARG A 702 -19.72 12.14 -38.83
CA ARG A 702 -19.57 13.58 -38.61
C ARG A 702 -20.68 14.39 -39.29
N GLU A 703 -21.09 14.02 -40.49
CA GLU A 703 -22.20 14.66 -41.22
C GLU A 703 -23.54 14.44 -40.48
N LYS A 704 -23.81 13.21 -40.01
CA LYS A 704 -25.00 12.91 -39.22
C LYS A 704 -25.02 13.72 -37.90
N ALA A 705 -23.88 13.81 -37.21
CA ALA A 705 -23.77 14.61 -35.99
C ALA A 705 -24.04 16.10 -36.24
N GLU A 706 -23.59 16.64 -37.38
CA GLU A 706 -23.88 18.03 -37.79
C GLU A 706 -25.36 18.24 -38.10
N GLY A 707 -25.98 17.31 -38.80
CA GLY A 707 -27.43 17.35 -39.09
C GLY A 707 -28.26 17.33 -37.80
N LEU A 708 -27.92 16.45 -36.86
CA LEU A 708 -28.60 16.37 -35.58
C LEU A 708 -28.36 17.61 -34.71
N GLN A 709 -27.18 18.20 -34.76
CA GLN A 709 -26.88 19.46 -34.05
C GLN A 709 -27.79 20.61 -34.56
N ARG A 710 -28.09 20.65 -35.86
CA ARG A 710 -29.05 21.62 -36.43
C ARG A 710 -30.48 21.34 -35.96
N SER A 711 -30.90 20.08 -35.97
CA SER A 711 -32.24 19.69 -35.46
C SER A 711 -32.44 20.04 -33.97
N LEU A 712 -31.42 19.86 -33.15
CA LEU A 712 -31.44 20.30 -31.72
C LEU A 712 -31.47 21.83 -31.61
N SER A 713 -30.83 22.58 -32.54
CA SER A 713 -30.90 24.04 -32.57
C SER A 713 -32.31 24.55 -32.89
N ASP A 714 -32.96 23.93 -33.86
CA ASP A 714 -34.31 24.32 -34.26
C ASP A 714 -35.31 23.93 -33.16
N TYR A 715 -35.13 22.78 -32.52
CA TYR A 715 -35.94 22.38 -31.41
C TYR A 715 -35.77 23.32 -30.19
N ARG A 716 -34.56 23.78 -29.93
CA ARG A 716 -34.28 24.78 -28.89
C ARG A 716 -35.04 26.08 -29.12
N LYS A 717 -35.11 26.56 -30.38
CA LYS A 717 -35.89 27.75 -30.73
C LYS A 717 -37.37 27.58 -30.43
N GLN A 718 -37.97 26.41 -30.79
CA GLN A 718 -39.36 26.10 -30.48
C GLN A 718 -39.66 26.15 -28.98
N VAL A 719 -38.76 25.58 -28.14
CA VAL A 719 -38.89 25.62 -26.67
C VAL A 719 -38.81 27.05 -26.16
N ILE A 720 -37.90 27.90 -26.69
CA ILE A 720 -37.78 29.33 -26.31
C ILE A 720 -39.04 30.10 -26.69
N ASP A 721 -39.59 29.88 -27.88
CA ASP A 721 -40.84 30.54 -28.34
C ASP A 721 -42.03 30.20 -27.42
N SER A 722 -42.15 28.94 -27.01
CA SER A 722 -43.21 28.51 -26.08
C SER A 722 -43.00 29.12 -24.69
N MET A 723 -41.76 29.33 -24.23
CA MET A 723 -41.44 30.02 -22.97
C MET A 723 -41.85 31.49 -23.01
N GLN A 724 -41.65 32.17 -24.15
CA GLN A 724 -42.06 33.56 -24.33
C GLN A 724 -43.58 33.74 -24.34
N GLN A 725 -44.33 32.73 -24.80
CA GLN A 725 -45.80 32.72 -24.80
C GLN A 725 -46.39 32.39 -23.43
N HIS A 726 -45.60 32.28 -22.35
CA HIS A 726 -46.02 31.92 -20.99
C HIS A 726 -46.82 30.61 -20.86
N THR A 727 -46.64 29.68 -21.77
CA THR A 727 -47.37 28.40 -21.80
C THR A 727 -46.70 27.31 -20.95
N VAL A 728 -45.47 27.58 -20.42
CA VAL A 728 -44.66 26.56 -19.73
C VAL A 728 -44.01 27.11 -18.45
N ASN A 729 -43.63 26.20 -17.53
CA ASN A 729 -42.95 26.56 -16.30
C ASN A 729 -41.48 26.99 -16.60
N ILE A 730 -41.08 28.17 -16.09
CA ILE A 730 -39.76 28.80 -16.34
C ILE A 730 -38.62 27.93 -15.80
N GLU A 731 -38.74 27.44 -14.57
CA GLU A 731 -37.68 26.69 -13.89
C GLU A 731 -37.32 25.38 -14.61
N SER A 732 -38.36 24.55 -14.87
CA SER A 732 -38.14 23.29 -15.60
C SER A 732 -37.66 23.51 -17.03
N THR A 733 -38.20 24.54 -17.73
CA THR A 733 -37.79 24.84 -19.09
C THR A 733 -36.37 25.35 -19.18
N THR A 734 -35.88 26.09 -18.18
CA THR A 734 -34.49 26.55 -18.12
C THR A 734 -33.51 25.39 -18.01
N VAL A 735 -33.77 24.42 -17.14
CA VAL A 735 -32.97 23.21 -17.04
C VAL A 735 -33.02 22.40 -18.32
N PHE A 736 -34.19 22.29 -18.93
CA PHE A 736 -34.39 21.57 -20.18
C PHE A 736 -33.65 22.22 -21.37
N LEU A 737 -33.66 23.55 -21.48
CA LEU A 737 -32.87 24.29 -22.47
C LEU A 737 -31.36 24.08 -22.28
N ASN A 738 -30.91 23.99 -21.04
CA ASN A 738 -29.52 23.64 -20.75
C ASN A 738 -29.18 22.22 -21.24
N ILE A 739 -30.06 21.24 -21.04
CA ILE A 739 -29.87 19.87 -21.56
C ILE A 739 -29.71 19.89 -23.10
N ILE A 740 -30.60 20.61 -23.81
CA ILE A 740 -30.52 20.70 -25.26
C ILE A 740 -29.20 21.36 -25.70
N GLN A 741 -28.82 22.45 -25.04
CA GLN A 741 -27.57 23.17 -25.39
C GLN A 741 -26.32 22.30 -25.13
N GLU A 742 -26.25 21.62 -24.02
CA GLU A 742 -25.13 20.74 -23.72
C GLU A 742 -25.12 19.50 -24.63
N SER A 743 -26.29 19.01 -25.09
CA SER A 743 -26.37 17.96 -26.10
C SER A 743 -25.74 18.41 -27.45
N GLN A 744 -25.96 19.68 -27.86
CA GLN A 744 -25.29 20.25 -29.02
C GLN A 744 -23.76 20.33 -28.85
N LEU A 745 -23.28 20.71 -27.65
CA LEU A 745 -21.87 20.75 -27.31
C LEU A 745 -21.24 19.36 -27.28
N LEU A 746 -21.96 18.32 -26.80
CA LEU A 746 -21.53 16.94 -26.89
C LEU A 746 -21.31 16.49 -28.32
N LEU A 747 -22.24 16.77 -29.24
CA LEU A 747 -22.09 16.45 -30.68
C LEU A 747 -20.95 17.22 -31.33
N SER A 748 -20.74 18.49 -30.97
CA SER A 748 -19.61 19.29 -31.44
C SER A 748 -18.28 18.68 -30.98
N SER A 749 -18.18 18.32 -29.69
CA SER A 749 -16.98 17.67 -29.12
C SER A 749 -16.71 16.34 -29.81
N LEU A 750 -17.75 15.54 -30.07
CA LEU A 750 -17.65 14.30 -30.83
C LEU A 750 -17.03 14.47 -32.19
N ARG A 751 -17.46 15.51 -32.94
CA ARG A 751 -16.88 15.84 -34.27
C ARG A 751 -15.40 16.19 -34.17
N HIS A 752 -14.98 16.93 -33.14
CA HIS A 752 -13.58 17.26 -32.90
C HIS A 752 -12.76 16.01 -32.51
N LEU A 753 -13.31 15.12 -31.69
CA LEU A 753 -12.68 13.84 -31.34
C LEU A 753 -12.43 13.00 -32.59
N LEU A 754 -13.45 12.80 -33.44
CA LEU A 754 -13.34 12.01 -34.66
C LEU A 754 -12.29 12.58 -35.62
N ARG A 755 -12.25 13.92 -35.78
CA ARG A 755 -11.22 14.57 -36.60
C ARG A 755 -9.81 14.38 -36.04
N GLY A 756 -9.68 14.51 -34.71
CA GLY A 756 -8.40 14.33 -34.03
C GLY A 756 -7.89 12.88 -34.16
N MET A 757 -8.77 11.90 -33.97
CA MET A 757 -8.42 10.48 -34.10
C MET A 757 -8.04 10.10 -35.54
N GLU A 758 -8.81 10.54 -36.52
CA GLU A 758 -8.52 10.31 -37.95
C GLU A 758 -7.10 10.77 -38.32
N LYS A 759 -6.73 11.99 -37.92
CA LYS A 759 -5.41 12.57 -38.22
C LYS A 759 -4.29 12.00 -37.34
N PHE A 760 -4.59 11.58 -36.12
CA PHE A 760 -3.63 10.96 -35.24
C PHE A 760 -3.24 9.56 -35.75
N THR A 761 -4.20 8.76 -36.20
CA THR A 761 -3.96 7.40 -36.70
C THR A 761 -3.42 7.32 -38.12
N ALA A 762 -3.73 8.32 -38.97
CA ALA A 762 -3.16 8.47 -40.31
C ALA A 762 -1.63 8.74 -40.22
#